data_0def021fdd3bf5cd3806db1eddf7f7dc
#
_entry.id   0def021fdd3bf5cd3806db1eddf7f7dc
#
_cell.length_a   1.000
_cell.length_b   1.000
_cell.length_c   1.000
_cell.angle_alpha   90.00
_cell.angle_beta   90.00
_cell.angle_gamma   90.00
#
_symmetry.space_group_name_H-M   'P 1'
#
loop_
_entity.id
_entity.type
_entity.pdbx_description
1 polymer ?
#
loop_
_entity_poly.entity_id
_entity_poly.type
_entity_poly.pdbx_seq_one_letter_code
_entity_poly.pdbx_strand_id
1 'polypeptide(L)'
;MLAFFLIGFLVHLVFFAAIFDIYFTSPLVHGTTPHRVPREPPAKRLVLFVADGLRADTFFELDTEGQTRSPFLRNVIEHSGSWGVSHTRVPTESRPGHVALIAGFYEDVSAVAKGWKENPVEYDSVFNESKHTWCWGSPDILPMFAKGASGDHVYTHMYPAEKEDFAAADASKLDTWVFNEVKNFFEYAKSNETLSNKMKADQVVYFLHLLGLDTNGHAHRPKSREYMENIRTVDKGVQEVVLLIEDFFENDKKTAFIYTSDHGMTEWGSHGAGHPSETLTPLVAWGAGINGRQPGSNQQFQDDFLQEWKLNDVRRLDVNQADIAPLMASLIGVPFPLNSVGILPLEYLNNTDQFKAECMLTNAVQVLEQFKVKMTHKKKNTLTFLFSPFKSLPLSKEQDMLRTVRLYIQQHQYDEAIKLCKSLIKLGLEGLSYYHTYDRIFLGTSVVLGFLGWISYAFVLIVKFHTKLTKPISKLDKLPIDHLLPVIFIGAGVMITLFLMIQSCPWTYYIYCLLPVTVWYAVIKEFRVIKNIFNLFLTLPPTKSIGYLLLFIMGIETMVVSFFCREVLSLGLVAFAGWPLQSKLFYRNKAMSLSWISFCFVLALFPLMPVVGRSPNITFVTGAGLLTIICTFVFCTSIKMAKQQTFEAKVKKSIYVAQSLIIVLSLYIVNTTHSSLAFKHGLPLINQIISWTILASSLLIPLISSTFIFQRLLSIYLSLMSTYLLFSTGYEALFPLLLSCLTFVWISLEQETIQFHDISPVPKLSQMDFAQKVDTTQIRQLRLDDIRRSYFFIFFIVTAFFGTGNIASINSFDPASVYCFLTVFNPYAMGALMMWKILIPFVIVMCAIESIQVSTQLSSNSLFLIVLLISDIMALHFFFLVKDSGSWLDIGTRAKFGSSLLTWSGSQGSKHFEPDYFVGSCQRSFLNPCKSHLLIHRPNLSDTLCYLFKVSHSMKPQQTLTL
;
A
#
# COMPACT_ATOMS: atom_id res chain seq x y z
N MET A 1 -12.60 -23.49 22.58
CA MET A 1 -11.69 -22.41 22.18
C MET A 1 -11.16 -22.59 20.75
N LEU A 2 -10.56 -23.71 20.36
CA LEU A 2 -10.06 -23.94 19.00
C LEU A 2 -11.13 -23.71 17.93
N ALA A 3 -12.33 -24.30 18.09
CA ALA A 3 -13.43 -24.12 17.14
C ALA A 3 -13.84 -22.64 17.01
N PHE A 4 -13.90 -21.90 18.13
CA PHE A 4 -14.17 -20.46 18.11
C PHE A 4 -13.08 -19.70 17.33
N PHE A 5 -11.82 -20.03 17.56
CA PHE A 5 -10.71 -19.43 16.88
C PHE A 5 -10.74 -19.71 15.36
N LEU A 6 -10.97 -20.97 14.95
CA LEU A 6 -11.08 -21.34 13.54
C LEU A 6 -12.27 -20.65 12.85
N ILE A 7 -13.42 -20.61 13.52
CA ILE A 7 -14.60 -19.88 12.99
C ILE A 7 -14.30 -18.40 12.88
N GLY A 8 -13.69 -17.80 13.90
CA GLY A 8 -13.27 -16.39 13.86
C GLY A 8 -12.34 -16.12 12.70
N PHE A 9 -11.30 -16.91 12.54
CA PHE A 9 -10.37 -16.78 11.42
C PHE A 9 -11.08 -16.88 10.06
N LEU A 10 -12.00 -17.83 9.89
CA LEU A 10 -12.78 -17.97 8.66
C LEU A 10 -13.70 -16.77 8.42
N VAL A 11 -14.39 -16.26 9.45
CA VAL A 11 -15.23 -15.05 9.34
C VAL A 11 -14.42 -13.85 8.87
N HIS A 12 -13.23 -13.67 9.43
CA HIS A 12 -12.37 -12.55 9.06
C HIS A 12 -11.75 -12.73 7.67
N LEU A 13 -11.41 -13.96 7.29
CA LEU A 13 -10.95 -14.25 5.92
C LEU A 13 -12.04 -13.90 4.90
N VAL A 14 -13.30 -14.28 5.20
CA VAL A 14 -14.47 -13.94 4.36
C VAL A 14 -14.68 -12.42 4.33
N PHE A 15 -14.59 -11.75 5.47
CA PHE A 15 -14.69 -10.28 5.54
C PHE A 15 -13.61 -9.58 4.70
N PHE A 16 -12.36 -10.03 4.81
CA PHE A 16 -11.23 -9.51 4.05
C PHE A 16 -11.41 -9.75 2.53
N ALA A 17 -11.75 -10.99 2.14
CA ALA A 17 -12.02 -11.33 0.74
C ALA A 17 -13.17 -10.50 0.14
N ALA A 18 -14.20 -10.23 0.96
CA ALA A 18 -15.36 -9.42 0.54
C ALA A 18 -14.96 -7.98 0.17
N ILE A 19 -13.94 -7.39 0.80
CA ILE A 19 -13.45 -6.07 0.44
C ILE A 19 -12.93 -6.07 -1.01
N PHE A 20 -12.17 -7.10 -1.41
CA PHE A 20 -11.68 -7.22 -2.77
C PHE A 20 -12.82 -7.43 -3.77
N ASP A 21 -13.74 -8.34 -3.49
CA ASP A 21 -14.87 -8.62 -4.39
C ASP A 21 -15.85 -7.44 -4.52
N ILE A 22 -15.94 -6.56 -3.52
CA ILE A 22 -16.90 -5.44 -3.51
C ILE A 22 -16.29 -4.15 -4.04
N TYR A 23 -15.04 -3.84 -3.66
CA TYR A 23 -14.42 -2.55 -3.93
C TYR A 23 -13.33 -2.60 -5.01
N PHE A 24 -12.63 -3.74 -5.16
CA PHE A 24 -11.47 -3.89 -6.05
C PHE A 24 -11.76 -4.89 -7.18
N THR A 25 -12.95 -4.80 -7.75
CA THR A 25 -13.31 -5.58 -8.95
C THR A 25 -12.57 -5.04 -10.17
N SER A 26 -12.07 -5.96 -11.03
CA SER A 26 -11.37 -5.58 -12.25
C SER A 26 -12.23 -4.68 -13.16
N PRO A 27 -11.70 -3.57 -13.68
CA PRO A 27 -12.38 -2.71 -14.62
C PRO A 27 -12.51 -3.35 -16.01
N LEU A 28 -11.78 -4.44 -16.30
CA LEU A 28 -11.74 -5.07 -17.59
C LEU A 28 -13.11 -5.63 -18.00
N VAL A 29 -13.46 -5.42 -19.27
CA VAL A 29 -14.67 -5.94 -19.90
C VAL A 29 -14.23 -6.87 -21.03
N HIS A 30 -14.52 -8.15 -20.89
CA HIS A 30 -14.20 -9.14 -21.91
C HIS A 30 -15.35 -9.33 -22.89
N GLY A 31 -15.03 -9.62 -24.17
CA GLY A 31 -16.01 -9.88 -25.22
C GLY A 31 -16.43 -8.65 -26.02
N THR A 32 -15.62 -7.59 -25.96
CA THR A 32 -15.70 -6.42 -26.86
C THR A 32 -14.95 -6.69 -28.16
N THR A 33 -15.26 -5.94 -29.21
CA THR A 33 -14.63 -6.05 -30.55
C THR A 33 -13.78 -4.81 -30.84
N PRO A 34 -12.65 -4.94 -31.58
CA PRO A 34 -11.82 -3.80 -31.95
C PRO A 34 -12.57 -2.85 -32.92
N HIS A 35 -12.52 -1.55 -32.65
CA HIS A 35 -13.10 -0.51 -33.51
C HIS A 35 -12.00 0.38 -34.08
N ARG A 36 -11.94 0.43 -35.40
CA ARG A 36 -10.98 1.24 -36.15
C ARG A 36 -11.67 2.40 -36.84
N VAL A 37 -10.97 3.53 -36.94
CA VAL A 37 -11.46 4.69 -37.70
C VAL A 37 -11.51 4.37 -39.20
N PRO A 38 -12.64 4.57 -39.89
CA PRO A 38 -12.79 4.20 -41.30
C PRO A 38 -12.21 5.29 -42.24
N ARG A 39 -11.03 5.82 -41.90
CA ARG A 39 -10.34 6.88 -42.68
C ARG A 39 -8.85 6.63 -42.61
N GLU A 40 -8.11 7.12 -43.62
CA GLU A 40 -6.64 7.03 -43.63
C GLU A 40 -6.04 7.86 -42.49
N PRO A 41 -5.13 7.30 -41.71
CA PRO A 41 -4.47 7.97 -40.60
C PRO A 41 -3.46 9.02 -41.12
N PRO A 42 -3.23 10.11 -40.39
CA PRO A 42 -2.26 11.12 -40.75
C PRO A 42 -0.81 10.68 -40.64
N ALA A 43 -0.51 9.74 -39.76
CA ALA A 43 0.84 9.22 -39.52
C ALA A 43 0.93 7.72 -39.83
N LYS A 44 2.10 7.29 -40.33
CA LYS A 44 2.45 5.87 -40.46
C LYS A 44 3.12 5.31 -39.23
N ARG A 45 3.79 6.16 -38.47
CA ARG A 45 4.64 5.83 -37.32
C ARG A 45 4.39 6.78 -36.16
N LEU A 46 4.53 6.23 -34.96
CA LEU A 46 4.48 6.96 -33.70
C LEU A 46 5.77 6.75 -32.92
N VAL A 47 6.32 7.81 -32.37
CA VAL A 47 7.41 7.75 -31.40
C VAL A 47 6.90 8.26 -30.08
N LEU A 48 6.91 7.40 -29.05
CA LEU A 48 6.49 7.73 -27.70
C LEU A 48 7.71 7.78 -26.79
N PHE A 49 7.99 8.97 -26.24
CA PHE A 49 8.98 9.17 -25.20
C PHE A 49 8.28 9.30 -23.86
N VAL A 50 8.63 8.45 -22.91
CA VAL A 50 8.11 8.58 -21.53
C VAL A 50 9.30 8.76 -20.59
N ALA A 51 9.41 9.98 -20.06
CA ALA A 51 10.41 10.34 -19.05
C ALA A 51 9.82 10.10 -17.67
N ASP A 52 10.14 8.94 -17.07
CA ASP A 52 9.61 8.45 -15.82
C ASP A 52 9.92 9.43 -14.66
N GLY A 53 8.94 9.74 -13.83
CA GLY A 53 9.12 10.61 -12.68
C GLY A 53 9.29 12.11 -12.99
N LEU A 54 9.04 12.56 -14.23
CA LEU A 54 9.22 13.96 -14.63
C LEU A 54 8.03 14.84 -14.24
N ARG A 55 8.32 15.85 -13.43
CA ARG A 55 7.34 16.86 -12.97
C ARG A 55 7.08 17.91 -14.04
N ALA A 56 5.82 18.33 -14.20
CA ALA A 56 5.46 19.41 -15.11
C ALA A 56 6.12 20.75 -14.74
N ASP A 57 6.14 21.11 -13.45
CA ASP A 57 6.75 22.35 -12.98
C ASP A 57 8.24 22.43 -13.32
N THR A 58 9.04 21.41 -12.94
CA THR A 58 10.48 21.38 -13.22
C THR A 58 10.83 21.37 -14.70
N PHE A 59 9.93 20.85 -15.54
CA PHE A 59 10.10 20.80 -16.99
C PHE A 59 9.80 22.15 -17.64
N PHE A 60 8.69 22.82 -17.27
CA PHE A 60 8.26 24.06 -17.91
C PHE A 60 8.87 25.32 -17.30
N GLU A 61 9.27 25.29 -16.01
CA GLU A 61 9.91 26.42 -15.34
C GLU A 61 11.25 26.80 -15.98
N LEU A 62 11.53 28.09 -15.98
CA LEU A 62 12.85 28.61 -16.33
C LEU A 62 13.77 28.55 -15.11
N ASP A 63 15.08 28.43 -15.35
CA ASP A 63 16.08 28.53 -14.28
C ASP A 63 16.25 29.97 -13.78
N THR A 64 17.12 30.15 -12.79
CA THR A 64 17.40 31.47 -12.20
C THR A 64 18.00 32.49 -13.17
N GLU A 65 18.53 32.01 -14.31
CA GLU A 65 19.07 32.83 -15.41
C GLU A 65 18.02 33.11 -16.48
N GLY A 66 16.81 32.61 -16.32
CA GLY A 66 15.71 32.72 -17.27
C GLY A 66 15.82 31.80 -18.48
N GLN A 67 16.68 30.75 -18.41
CA GLN A 67 16.85 29.78 -19.47
C GLN A 67 16.02 28.52 -19.21
N THR A 68 15.58 27.86 -20.29
CA THR A 68 14.88 26.58 -20.18
C THR A 68 15.87 25.42 -20.01
N ARG A 69 15.46 24.38 -19.27
CA ARG A 69 16.20 23.14 -19.13
C ARG A 69 16.03 22.20 -20.34
N SER A 70 14.98 22.42 -21.12
CA SER A 70 14.61 21.64 -22.30
C SER A 70 14.53 22.50 -23.55
N PRO A 71 15.64 23.02 -24.10
CA PRO A 71 15.63 23.97 -25.19
C PRO A 71 15.01 23.44 -26.48
N PHE A 72 15.22 22.17 -26.82
CA PHE A 72 14.61 21.56 -28.01
C PHE A 72 13.08 21.46 -27.87
N LEU A 73 12.62 20.83 -26.79
CA LEU A 73 11.16 20.66 -26.57
C LEU A 73 10.46 22.00 -26.32
N ARG A 74 11.11 22.95 -25.69
CA ARG A 74 10.60 24.33 -25.56
C ARG A 74 10.41 25.00 -26.93
N ASN A 75 11.37 24.85 -27.82
CA ASN A 75 11.26 25.33 -29.20
C ASN A 75 10.10 24.65 -29.95
N VAL A 76 9.90 23.34 -29.73
CA VAL A 76 8.74 22.60 -30.29
C VAL A 76 7.44 23.22 -29.80
N ILE A 77 7.29 23.50 -28.49
CA ILE A 77 6.10 24.11 -27.90
C ILE A 77 5.82 25.49 -28.49
N GLU A 78 6.86 26.29 -28.64
CA GLU A 78 6.74 27.69 -29.10
C GLU A 78 6.50 27.85 -30.59
N HIS A 79 6.84 26.84 -31.43
CA HIS A 79 6.83 27.02 -32.89
C HIS A 79 6.07 25.93 -33.66
N SER A 80 6.14 24.65 -33.26
CA SER A 80 5.74 23.53 -34.14
C SER A 80 4.82 22.48 -33.54
N GLY A 81 4.60 22.49 -32.23
CA GLY A 81 3.83 21.47 -31.52
C GLY A 81 2.66 21.99 -30.70
N SER A 82 1.91 21.07 -30.15
CA SER A 82 0.87 21.30 -29.12
C SER A 82 1.37 20.79 -27.78
N TRP A 83 0.97 21.45 -26.69
CA TRP A 83 1.42 21.13 -25.36
C TRP A 83 0.32 21.28 -24.30
N GLY A 84 0.52 20.68 -23.15
CA GLY A 84 -0.35 20.77 -22.00
C GLY A 84 0.17 19.99 -20.81
N VAL A 85 -0.67 19.82 -19.80
CA VAL A 85 -0.43 18.99 -18.64
C VAL A 85 -1.25 17.71 -18.78
N SER A 86 -0.59 16.57 -18.59
CA SER A 86 -1.24 15.28 -18.47
C SER A 86 -1.52 15.01 -17.00
N HIS A 87 -2.79 14.78 -16.64
CA HIS A 87 -3.25 14.54 -15.29
C HIS A 87 -3.22 13.05 -14.98
N THR A 88 -2.27 12.64 -14.13
CA THR A 88 -2.12 11.25 -13.66
C THR A 88 -3.07 10.98 -12.49
N ARG A 89 -3.62 9.79 -12.43
CA ARG A 89 -4.42 9.33 -11.28
C ARG A 89 -3.57 8.61 -10.23
N VAL A 90 -4.06 8.67 -9.00
CA VAL A 90 -3.47 7.95 -7.87
C VAL A 90 -3.88 6.46 -7.94
N PRO A 91 -2.96 5.53 -7.67
CA PRO A 91 -1.59 5.70 -7.21
C PRO A 91 -0.66 6.17 -8.33
N THR A 92 0.18 7.16 -8.02
CA THR A 92 1.16 7.74 -8.94
C THR A 92 2.41 6.87 -8.98
N GLU A 93 2.32 5.75 -9.69
CA GLU A 93 3.34 4.71 -9.82
C GLU A 93 3.59 4.40 -11.30
N SER A 94 4.81 3.91 -11.62
CA SER A 94 5.21 3.67 -13.01
C SER A 94 4.30 2.67 -13.73
N ARG A 95 3.92 1.56 -13.07
CA ARG A 95 3.05 0.56 -13.70
C ARG A 95 1.65 1.11 -14.06
N PRO A 96 0.82 1.65 -13.13
CA PRO A 96 -0.49 2.18 -13.48
C PRO A 96 -0.41 3.39 -14.41
N GLY A 97 0.64 4.21 -14.32
CA GLY A 97 0.88 5.33 -15.22
C GLY A 97 1.09 4.88 -16.67
N HIS A 98 1.95 3.90 -16.91
CA HIS A 98 2.18 3.35 -18.25
C HIS A 98 0.94 2.62 -18.81
N VAL A 99 0.18 1.91 -17.95
CA VAL A 99 -1.09 1.29 -18.36
C VAL A 99 -2.10 2.36 -18.81
N ALA A 100 -2.21 3.46 -18.08
CA ALA A 100 -3.09 4.57 -18.46
C ALA A 100 -2.65 5.21 -19.79
N LEU A 101 -1.34 5.43 -19.99
CA LEU A 101 -0.79 6.01 -21.22
C LEU A 101 -1.02 5.13 -22.45
N ILE A 102 -0.76 3.82 -22.33
CA ILE A 102 -0.63 2.92 -23.49
C ILE A 102 -1.91 2.12 -23.77
N ALA A 103 -2.67 1.78 -22.73
CA ALA A 103 -3.93 1.05 -22.82
C ALA A 103 -5.18 1.91 -22.58
N GLY A 104 -5.02 3.13 -22.06
CA GLY A 104 -6.10 4.10 -21.89
C GLY A 104 -7.08 3.77 -20.78
N PHE A 105 -6.72 2.95 -19.79
CA PHE A 105 -7.55 2.67 -18.63
C PHE A 105 -6.76 2.69 -17.32
N TYR A 106 -7.45 2.82 -16.21
CA TYR A 106 -6.84 2.84 -14.88
C TYR A 106 -6.96 1.47 -14.25
N GLU A 107 -5.81 0.87 -13.96
CA GLU A 107 -5.70 -0.46 -13.38
C GLU A 107 -6.31 -0.52 -11.98
N ASP A 108 -6.91 -1.65 -11.59
CA ASP A 108 -7.40 -1.85 -10.23
C ASP A 108 -6.27 -2.22 -9.26
N VAL A 109 -6.54 -1.99 -7.96
CA VAL A 109 -5.58 -2.24 -6.88
C VAL A 109 -5.17 -3.73 -6.78
N SER A 110 -6.02 -4.65 -7.22
CA SER A 110 -5.72 -6.09 -7.16
C SER A 110 -4.57 -6.49 -8.09
N ALA A 111 -4.26 -5.65 -9.08
CA ALA A 111 -3.14 -5.85 -9.99
C ALA A 111 -1.79 -5.93 -9.25
N VAL A 112 -1.63 -5.21 -8.14
CA VAL A 112 -0.43 -5.31 -7.27
C VAL A 112 -0.27 -6.70 -6.67
N ALA A 113 -1.36 -7.35 -6.28
CA ALA A 113 -1.31 -8.69 -5.71
C ALA A 113 -0.96 -9.77 -6.74
N LYS A 114 -1.09 -9.46 -8.03
CA LYS A 114 -0.79 -10.39 -9.13
C LYS A 114 0.68 -10.45 -9.53
N GLY A 115 1.55 -9.66 -8.92
CA GLY A 115 3.00 -9.70 -9.12
C GLY A 115 3.55 -8.49 -9.89
N TRP A 116 4.58 -7.88 -9.35
CA TRP A 116 5.15 -6.61 -9.81
C TRP A 116 5.95 -6.71 -11.13
N LYS A 117 6.59 -7.85 -11.42
CA LYS A 117 7.59 -7.94 -12.50
C LYS A 117 7.14 -8.63 -13.80
N GLU A 118 6.20 -9.53 -13.77
CA GLU A 118 5.97 -10.40 -14.92
C GLU A 118 4.51 -10.74 -15.19
N ASN A 119 3.58 -9.98 -14.63
CA ASN A 119 2.17 -10.27 -14.84
C ASN A 119 1.73 -9.66 -16.17
N PRO A 120 1.68 -10.44 -17.25
CA PRO A 120 1.04 -9.97 -18.48
C PRO A 120 -0.41 -9.69 -18.08
N VAL A 121 -0.79 -8.44 -18.12
CA VAL A 121 -2.19 -8.10 -17.91
C VAL A 121 -2.92 -8.48 -19.18
N GLU A 122 -3.97 -9.26 -19.07
CA GLU A 122 -4.87 -9.62 -20.17
C GLU A 122 -5.66 -8.40 -20.61
N TYR A 123 -4.98 -7.32 -21.03
CA TYR A 123 -5.62 -6.13 -21.56
C TYR A 123 -5.04 -5.78 -22.92
N ASP A 124 -5.87 -5.19 -23.75
CA ASP A 124 -5.50 -4.64 -25.01
C ASP A 124 -4.80 -3.28 -24.88
N SER A 125 -3.90 -2.96 -25.79
CA SER A 125 -3.11 -1.74 -25.78
C SER A 125 -2.78 -1.25 -27.18
N VAL A 126 -2.36 0.00 -27.35
CA VAL A 126 -1.89 0.53 -28.62
C VAL A 126 -0.73 -0.30 -29.19
N PHE A 127 0.11 -0.87 -28.31
CA PHE A 127 1.22 -1.73 -28.72
C PHE A 127 0.71 -3.08 -29.26
N ASN A 128 -0.31 -3.65 -28.62
CA ASN A 128 -0.93 -4.89 -29.08
C ASN A 128 -1.63 -4.73 -30.44
N GLU A 129 -2.25 -3.58 -30.66
CA GLU A 129 -2.98 -3.28 -31.91
C GLU A 129 -2.07 -2.76 -33.04
N SER A 130 -0.81 -2.43 -32.74
CA SER A 130 0.17 -2.01 -33.74
C SER A 130 0.63 -3.18 -34.62
N LYS A 131 1.16 -2.88 -35.80
CA LYS A 131 1.79 -3.89 -36.67
C LYS A 131 3.15 -4.33 -36.15
N HIS A 132 3.95 -3.39 -35.69
CA HIS A 132 5.23 -3.62 -35.02
C HIS A 132 5.47 -2.55 -33.96
N THR A 133 5.91 -2.95 -32.77
CA THR A 133 6.35 -2.04 -31.71
C THR A 133 7.77 -2.42 -31.27
N TRP A 134 8.67 -1.44 -31.22
CA TRP A 134 9.99 -1.57 -30.62
C TRP A 134 10.07 -0.75 -29.35
N CYS A 135 10.51 -1.38 -28.25
CA CYS A 135 10.58 -0.79 -26.92
C CYS A 135 12.01 -0.83 -26.39
N TRP A 136 12.49 0.28 -25.81
CA TRP A 136 13.80 0.37 -25.15
C TRP A 136 13.63 0.91 -23.73
N GLY A 137 14.31 0.32 -22.73
CA GLY A 137 14.30 0.84 -21.36
C GLY A 137 14.37 -0.21 -20.26
N SER A 138 13.58 0.03 -19.19
CA SER A 138 13.59 -0.75 -17.96
C SER A 138 13.04 -2.17 -18.13
N PRO A 139 13.68 -3.17 -17.50
CA PRO A 139 13.20 -4.54 -17.44
C PRO A 139 11.93 -4.71 -16.59
N ASP A 140 11.51 -3.70 -15.82
CA ASP A 140 10.31 -3.77 -14.99
C ASP A 140 9.03 -3.37 -15.76
N ILE A 141 9.13 -2.50 -16.78
CA ILE A 141 7.98 -1.98 -17.54
C ILE A 141 7.79 -2.67 -18.88
N LEU A 142 8.85 -2.87 -19.67
CA LEU A 142 8.73 -3.35 -21.03
C LEU A 142 8.11 -4.75 -21.16
N PRO A 143 8.48 -5.74 -20.33
CA PRO A 143 7.92 -7.09 -20.41
C PRO A 143 6.42 -7.16 -20.18
N MET A 144 5.86 -6.22 -19.42
CA MET A 144 4.45 -6.14 -19.11
C MET A 144 3.59 -6.02 -20.40
N PHE A 145 4.03 -5.23 -21.36
CA PHE A 145 3.34 -5.04 -22.65
C PHE A 145 3.71 -6.11 -23.66
N ALA A 146 4.97 -6.54 -23.71
CA ALA A 146 5.41 -7.54 -24.67
C ALA A 146 4.85 -8.94 -24.39
N LYS A 147 4.80 -9.38 -23.14
CA LYS A 147 4.23 -10.68 -22.76
C LYS A 147 2.70 -10.69 -22.82
N GLY A 148 2.05 -9.52 -22.70
CA GLY A 148 0.60 -9.37 -22.80
C GLY A 148 0.08 -9.23 -24.23
N ALA A 149 0.98 -9.08 -25.21
CA ALA A 149 0.59 -8.94 -26.62
C ALA A 149 0.07 -10.27 -27.20
N SER A 150 -0.90 -10.17 -28.11
CA SER A 150 -1.49 -11.32 -28.80
C SER A 150 -0.58 -12.00 -29.83
N GLY A 151 0.59 -11.42 -30.11
CA GLY A 151 1.58 -11.92 -31.08
C GLY A 151 3.01 -11.47 -30.77
N ASP A 152 3.98 -11.97 -31.54
CA ASP A 152 5.42 -11.67 -31.35
C ASP A 152 5.87 -10.38 -32.07
N HIS A 153 5.03 -9.36 -32.12
CA HIS A 153 5.28 -8.11 -32.84
C HIS A 153 5.72 -6.96 -31.93
N VAL A 154 5.81 -7.20 -30.61
CA VAL A 154 6.33 -6.25 -29.61
C VAL A 154 7.73 -6.69 -29.21
N TYR A 155 8.73 -5.93 -29.65
CA TYR A 155 10.16 -6.24 -29.45
C TYR A 155 10.71 -5.39 -28.30
N THR A 156 11.45 -6.01 -27.36
CA THR A 156 12.01 -5.30 -26.19
C THR A 156 13.52 -5.35 -26.15
N HIS A 157 14.13 -4.20 -25.89
CA HIS A 157 15.54 -4.00 -25.65
C HIS A 157 15.72 -3.41 -24.26
N MET A 158 16.26 -4.21 -23.33
CA MET A 158 16.31 -3.85 -21.91
C MET A 158 17.76 -3.84 -21.42
N TYR A 159 18.08 -2.88 -20.57
CA TYR A 159 19.33 -2.93 -19.82
C TYR A 159 19.23 -3.93 -18.65
N PRO A 160 20.38 -4.46 -18.16
CA PRO A 160 20.41 -5.31 -16.98
C PRO A 160 19.86 -4.58 -15.73
N ALA A 161 19.06 -5.27 -14.91
CA ALA A 161 18.46 -4.68 -13.71
C ALA A 161 19.48 -4.15 -12.69
N GLU A 162 20.71 -4.65 -12.71
CA GLU A 162 21.80 -4.19 -11.84
C GLU A 162 22.22 -2.73 -12.11
N LYS A 163 21.82 -2.17 -13.26
CA LYS A 163 22.08 -0.75 -13.58
C LYS A 163 21.12 0.21 -12.85
N GLU A 164 20.01 -0.29 -12.34
CA GLU A 164 19.05 0.49 -11.54
C GLU A 164 19.56 0.60 -10.08
N ASP A 165 20.61 1.40 -9.87
CA ASP A 165 21.24 1.59 -8.57
C ASP A 165 21.05 3.02 -8.08
N PHE A 166 20.30 3.19 -6.98
CA PHE A 166 20.06 4.47 -6.32
C PHE A 166 21.35 5.08 -5.68
N ALA A 167 22.41 4.30 -5.55
CA ALA A 167 23.72 4.80 -5.15
C ALA A 167 24.59 5.25 -6.33
N ALA A 168 24.08 5.15 -7.57
CA ALA A 168 24.81 5.63 -8.73
C ALA A 168 25.07 7.13 -8.65
N ALA A 169 26.27 7.54 -9.03
CA ALA A 169 26.64 8.95 -9.04
C ALA A 169 25.82 9.79 -10.03
N ASP A 170 25.31 9.14 -11.07
CA ASP A 170 24.52 9.74 -12.14
C ASP A 170 23.68 8.68 -12.83
N ALA A 171 22.36 8.74 -12.63
CA ALA A 171 21.41 7.84 -13.24
C ALA A 171 21.02 8.24 -14.68
N SER A 172 21.45 9.40 -15.19
CA SER A 172 21.23 9.81 -16.58
C SER A 172 21.86 8.84 -17.59
N LYS A 173 22.76 7.96 -17.10
CA LYS A 173 23.34 6.87 -17.89
C LYS A 173 22.30 5.84 -18.37
N LEU A 174 21.19 5.68 -17.65
CA LEU A 174 20.06 4.83 -18.06
C LEU A 174 19.43 5.40 -19.34
N ASP A 175 19.14 6.70 -19.34
CA ASP A 175 18.56 7.38 -20.51
C ASP A 175 19.53 7.41 -21.69
N THR A 176 20.80 7.69 -21.41
CA THR A 176 21.86 7.69 -22.42
C THR A 176 22.03 6.31 -23.06
N TRP A 177 21.88 5.24 -22.27
CA TRP A 177 21.90 3.87 -22.79
C TRP A 177 20.75 3.66 -23.78
N VAL A 178 19.53 4.07 -23.44
CA VAL A 178 18.37 3.98 -24.34
C VAL A 178 18.62 4.70 -25.64
N PHE A 179 19.09 5.94 -25.60
CA PHE A 179 19.38 6.71 -26.80
C PHE A 179 20.48 6.06 -27.67
N ASN A 180 21.51 5.51 -27.06
CA ASN A 180 22.58 4.83 -27.80
C ASN A 180 22.09 3.52 -28.45
N GLU A 181 21.28 2.72 -27.75
CA GLU A 181 20.71 1.50 -28.31
C GLU A 181 19.76 1.79 -29.47
N VAL A 182 18.94 2.85 -29.39
CA VAL A 182 18.12 3.30 -30.50
C VAL A 182 18.98 3.69 -31.71
N LYS A 183 20.08 4.44 -31.48
CA LYS A 183 21.02 4.81 -32.58
C LYS A 183 21.64 3.57 -33.23
N ASN A 184 22.15 2.65 -32.42
CA ASN A 184 22.72 1.39 -32.89
C ASN A 184 21.69 0.56 -33.68
N PHE A 185 20.44 0.54 -33.23
CA PHE A 185 19.37 -0.18 -33.90
C PHE A 185 19.03 0.42 -35.26
N PHE A 186 18.94 1.74 -35.38
CA PHE A 186 18.70 2.40 -36.68
C PHE A 186 19.89 2.27 -37.62
N GLU A 187 21.12 2.33 -37.14
CA GLU A 187 22.33 2.06 -37.94
C GLU A 187 22.37 0.61 -38.46
N TYR A 188 22.03 -0.35 -37.56
CA TYR A 188 21.90 -1.75 -37.99
C TYR A 188 20.79 -1.94 -39.04
N ALA A 189 19.68 -1.25 -38.89
CA ALA A 189 18.56 -1.31 -39.85
C ALA A 189 18.93 -0.78 -41.25
N LYS A 190 19.85 0.18 -41.36
CA LYS A 190 20.37 0.66 -42.65
C LYS A 190 21.06 -0.46 -43.45
N SER A 191 21.69 -1.42 -42.75
CA SER A 191 22.38 -2.56 -43.37
C SER A 191 21.52 -3.82 -43.50
N ASN A 192 20.34 -3.88 -42.85
CA ASN A 192 19.45 -5.04 -42.85
C ASN A 192 18.12 -4.71 -43.54
N GLU A 193 17.98 -5.12 -44.80
CA GLU A 193 16.83 -4.84 -45.65
C GLU A 193 15.51 -5.40 -45.03
N THR A 194 15.55 -6.58 -44.44
CA THR A 194 14.36 -7.20 -43.80
C THR A 194 13.85 -6.36 -42.66
N LEU A 195 14.75 -5.88 -41.80
CA LEU A 195 14.41 -5.01 -40.66
C LEU A 195 13.94 -3.64 -41.15
N SER A 196 14.65 -3.05 -42.12
CA SER A 196 14.30 -1.78 -42.72
C SER A 196 12.88 -1.79 -43.32
N ASN A 197 12.50 -2.88 -44.00
CA ASN A 197 11.16 -3.05 -44.56
C ASN A 197 10.08 -3.17 -43.48
N LYS A 198 10.36 -3.86 -42.37
CA LYS A 198 9.45 -3.88 -41.20
C LYS A 198 9.29 -2.49 -40.57
N MET A 199 10.38 -1.74 -40.43
CA MET A 199 10.35 -0.38 -39.85
C MET A 199 9.62 0.63 -40.74
N LYS A 200 9.65 0.46 -42.07
CA LYS A 200 8.97 1.29 -43.07
C LYS A 200 7.48 0.94 -43.22
N ALA A 201 6.99 -0.09 -42.55
CA ALA A 201 5.57 -0.45 -42.57
C ALA A 201 4.72 0.65 -41.95
N ASP A 202 3.40 0.61 -42.22
CA ASP A 202 2.42 1.46 -41.54
C ASP A 202 2.10 0.89 -40.16
N GLN A 203 1.61 1.72 -39.25
CA GLN A 203 1.16 1.34 -37.88
C GLN A 203 2.31 0.84 -37.01
N VAL A 204 3.44 1.52 -37.08
CA VAL A 204 4.65 1.21 -36.31
C VAL A 204 4.76 2.12 -35.09
N VAL A 205 5.19 1.56 -33.95
CA VAL A 205 5.42 2.31 -32.71
C VAL A 205 6.87 2.13 -32.24
N TYR A 206 7.51 3.23 -31.89
CA TYR A 206 8.80 3.26 -31.20
C TYR A 206 8.58 3.81 -29.80
N PHE A 207 8.86 3.02 -28.77
CA PHE A 207 8.66 3.39 -27.36
C PHE A 207 10.00 3.47 -26.65
N LEU A 208 10.31 4.66 -26.12
CA LEU A 208 11.51 4.92 -25.34
C LEU A 208 11.11 5.24 -23.89
N HIS A 209 11.43 4.34 -22.98
CA HIS A 209 11.21 4.48 -21.56
C HIS A 209 12.50 4.99 -20.91
N LEU A 210 12.47 6.21 -20.36
CA LEU A 210 13.61 6.96 -19.83
C LEU A 210 13.49 7.03 -18.31
N LEU A 211 14.11 6.09 -17.58
CA LEU A 211 13.98 5.93 -16.12
C LEU A 211 14.96 6.81 -15.32
N GLY A 212 15.94 7.44 -15.98
CA GLY A 212 17.02 8.16 -15.29
C GLY A 212 16.53 9.28 -14.39
N LEU A 213 15.46 9.99 -14.76
CA LEU A 213 14.89 11.06 -13.95
C LEU A 213 14.26 10.56 -12.65
N ASP A 214 13.50 9.46 -12.71
CA ASP A 214 12.92 8.84 -11.53
C ASP A 214 14.01 8.37 -10.56
N THR A 215 15.00 7.64 -11.06
CA THR A 215 16.14 7.16 -10.27
C THR A 215 16.94 8.32 -9.64
N ASN A 216 17.22 9.40 -10.39
CA ASN A 216 17.86 10.60 -9.86
C ASN A 216 16.98 11.34 -8.84
N GLY A 217 15.67 11.34 -9.05
CA GLY A 217 14.71 11.91 -8.13
C GLY A 217 14.67 11.20 -6.79
N HIS A 218 14.69 9.87 -6.78
CA HIS A 218 14.78 9.07 -5.56
C HIS A 218 16.12 9.21 -4.85
N ALA A 219 17.22 9.21 -5.61
CA ALA A 219 18.59 9.28 -5.06
C ALA A 219 18.97 10.68 -4.57
N HIS A 220 18.66 11.71 -5.35
CA HIS A 220 19.19 13.07 -5.16
C HIS A 220 18.10 14.13 -4.96
N ARG A 221 16.83 13.78 -5.15
CA ARG A 221 15.61 14.64 -5.10
C ARG A 221 15.42 15.52 -6.34
N PRO A 222 14.17 15.92 -6.66
CA PRO A 222 13.86 16.67 -7.89
C PRO A 222 14.47 18.07 -7.98
N LYS A 223 14.87 18.67 -6.85
CA LYS A 223 15.57 19.98 -6.85
C LYS A 223 17.10 19.87 -6.91
N SER A 224 17.64 18.65 -7.05
CA SER A 224 19.08 18.42 -7.17
C SER A 224 19.61 18.83 -8.54
N ARG A 225 20.91 19.08 -8.59
CA ARG A 225 21.61 19.34 -9.85
C ARG A 225 21.53 18.14 -10.80
N GLU A 226 21.63 16.92 -10.25
CA GLU A 226 21.59 15.66 -10.99
C GLU A 226 20.26 15.49 -11.74
N TYR A 227 19.15 15.72 -11.07
CA TYR A 227 17.82 15.65 -11.69
C TYR A 227 17.64 16.75 -12.76
N MET A 228 18.04 17.99 -12.45
CA MET A 228 17.92 19.13 -13.37
C MET A 228 18.80 18.97 -14.63
N GLU A 229 20.04 18.50 -14.48
CA GLU A 229 20.93 18.21 -15.62
C GLU A 229 20.44 17.01 -16.44
N ASN A 230 19.77 16.04 -15.79
CA ASN A 230 19.18 14.91 -16.50
C ASN A 230 18.05 15.36 -17.45
N ILE A 231 17.24 16.36 -17.09
CA ILE A 231 16.24 16.97 -18.00
C ILE A 231 16.94 17.47 -19.28
N ARG A 232 18.09 18.14 -19.16
CA ARG A 232 18.88 18.61 -20.32
C ARG A 232 19.43 17.46 -21.14
N THR A 233 19.89 16.40 -20.50
CA THR A 233 20.37 15.17 -21.15
C THR A 233 19.27 14.48 -21.94
N VAL A 234 18.08 14.39 -21.37
CA VAL A 234 16.90 13.82 -22.01
C VAL A 234 16.48 14.68 -23.22
N ASP A 235 16.36 15.99 -23.05
CA ASP A 235 15.99 16.91 -24.13
C ASP A 235 16.93 16.79 -25.35
N LYS A 236 18.24 16.74 -25.09
CA LYS A 236 19.26 16.57 -26.13
C LYS A 236 19.15 15.19 -26.79
N GLY A 237 18.96 14.13 -26.00
CA GLY A 237 18.77 12.77 -26.52
C GLY A 237 17.52 12.64 -27.39
N VAL A 238 16.41 13.26 -26.98
CA VAL A 238 15.18 13.34 -27.78
C VAL A 238 15.45 14.06 -29.10
N GLN A 239 16.12 15.20 -29.08
CA GLN A 239 16.51 15.94 -30.30
C GLN A 239 17.31 15.05 -31.24
N GLU A 240 18.34 14.36 -30.75
CA GLU A 240 19.21 13.50 -31.57
C GLU A 240 18.43 12.32 -32.17
N VAL A 241 17.51 11.70 -31.41
CA VAL A 241 16.67 10.60 -31.90
C VAL A 241 15.65 11.09 -32.92
N VAL A 242 15.03 12.26 -32.72
CA VAL A 242 14.11 12.85 -33.70
C VAL A 242 14.81 13.09 -35.02
N LEU A 243 16.00 13.70 -35.01
CA LEU A 243 16.79 13.93 -36.24
C LEU A 243 17.21 12.63 -36.92
N LEU A 244 17.59 11.60 -36.13
CA LEU A 244 17.93 10.29 -36.67
C LEU A 244 16.73 9.61 -37.36
N ILE A 245 15.56 9.68 -36.75
CA ILE A 245 14.33 9.11 -37.31
C ILE A 245 13.91 9.83 -38.58
N GLU A 246 13.94 11.18 -38.56
CA GLU A 246 13.62 11.97 -39.75
C GLU A 246 14.57 11.70 -40.88
N ASP A 247 15.88 11.58 -40.65
CA ASP A 247 16.89 11.20 -41.63
C ASP A 247 16.63 9.79 -42.21
N PHE A 248 16.39 8.78 -41.33
CA PHE A 248 16.15 7.41 -41.75
C PHE A 248 14.94 7.24 -42.68
N PHE A 249 13.88 8.05 -42.43
CA PHE A 249 12.67 8.05 -43.27
C PHE A 249 12.66 9.16 -44.30
N GLU A 250 13.83 9.72 -44.63
CA GLU A 250 13.98 10.72 -45.72
C GLU A 250 13.07 11.94 -45.56
N ASN A 251 12.78 12.35 -44.33
CA ASN A 251 11.88 13.47 -43.99
C ASN A 251 10.49 13.35 -44.66
N ASP A 252 9.92 12.14 -44.69
CA ASP A 252 8.62 11.87 -45.36
C ASP A 252 7.41 12.54 -44.66
N LYS A 253 7.63 13.18 -43.52
CA LYS A 253 6.61 13.87 -42.69
C LYS A 253 5.44 12.97 -42.24
N LYS A 254 5.69 11.67 -42.09
CA LYS A 254 4.70 10.66 -41.68
C LYS A 254 4.93 10.10 -40.28
N THR A 255 5.77 10.74 -39.48
CA THR A 255 6.06 10.36 -38.09
C THR A 255 5.41 11.35 -37.12
N ALA A 256 4.62 10.86 -36.18
CA ALA A 256 4.09 11.60 -35.04
C ALA A 256 4.97 11.35 -33.82
N PHE A 257 5.20 12.38 -33.01
CA PHE A 257 6.01 12.31 -31.79
C PHE A 257 5.18 12.75 -30.61
N ILE A 258 5.28 12.02 -29.50
CA ILE A 258 4.67 12.35 -28.21
C ILE A 258 5.74 12.20 -27.12
N TYR A 259 5.91 13.26 -26.33
CA TYR A 259 6.76 13.28 -25.14
C TYR A 259 5.89 13.54 -23.92
N THR A 260 6.00 12.67 -22.90
CA THR A 260 5.22 12.77 -21.67
C THR A 260 5.95 12.08 -20.51
N SER A 261 5.30 12.05 -19.34
CA SER A 261 5.72 11.26 -18.18
C SER A 261 4.54 10.46 -17.64
N ASP A 262 4.80 9.37 -17.02
CA ASP A 262 3.82 8.49 -16.36
C ASP A 262 3.35 9.04 -15.02
N HIS A 263 4.24 9.63 -14.22
CA HIS A 263 3.97 10.39 -13.01
C HIS A 263 5.06 11.44 -12.76
N GLY A 264 4.81 12.33 -11.83
CA GLY A 264 5.82 13.23 -11.28
C GLY A 264 6.35 12.72 -9.95
N MET A 265 6.98 13.61 -9.17
CA MET A 265 7.65 13.24 -7.92
C MET A 265 7.53 14.37 -6.89
N THR A 266 7.43 14.01 -5.60
CA THR A 266 7.44 14.96 -4.50
C THR A 266 8.82 15.59 -4.30
N GLU A 267 8.89 16.73 -3.60
CA GLU A 267 10.18 17.40 -3.32
C GLU A 267 11.17 16.56 -2.48
N TRP A 268 10.68 15.56 -1.77
CA TRP A 268 11.51 14.64 -0.98
C TRP A 268 11.88 13.35 -1.73
N GLY A 269 11.61 13.30 -3.05
CA GLY A 269 12.05 12.20 -3.91
C GLY A 269 11.25 10.93 -3.73
N SER A 270 9.92 11.03 -3.67
CA SER A 270 9.02 9.87 -3.65
C SER A 270 7.72 10.17 -4.41
N HIS A 271 6.97 9.12 -4.76
CA HIS A 271 5.70 9.20 -5.46
C HIS A 271 4.70 8.17 -4.91
N GLY A 272 3.49 8.07 -5.46
CA GLY A 272 2.45 7.12 -5.04
C GLY A 272 1.33 7.72 -4.19
N ALA A 273 1.53 8.93 -3.61
CA ALA A 273 0.59 9.55 -2.67
C ALA A 273 -0.42 10.51 -3.32
N GLY A 274 -0.17 10.96 -4.55
CA GLY A 274 -1.07 11.85 -5.28
C GLY A 274 -0.94 13.33 -4.92
N HIS A 275 0.24 13.76 -4.51
CA HIS A 275 0.55 15.18 -4.40
C HIS A 275 0.48 15.86 -5.79
N PRO A 276 0.10 17.14 -5.93
CA PRO A 276 0.05 17.80 -7.24
C PRO A 276 1.34 17.68 -8.07
N SER A 277 2.51 17.70 -7.42
CA SER A 277 3.80 17.49 -8.08
C SER A 277 4.01 16.05 -8.60
N GLU A 278 3.19 15.10 -8.20
CA GLU A 278 3.18 13.73 -8.71
C GLU A 278 2.15 13.52 -9.82
N THR A 279 1.02 14.26 -9.74
CA THR A 279 -0.13 14.08 -10.64
C THR A 279 -0.08 14.98 -11.88
N LEU A 280 0.76 16.01 -11.89
CA LEU A 280 0.91 16.92 -13.02
C LEU A 280 2.20 16.59 -13.78
N THR A 281 2.04 16.02 -14.99
CA THR A 281 3.13 15.63 -15.86
C THR A 281 3.10 16.39 -17.17
N PRO A 282 4.24 16.63 -17.85
CA PRO A 282 4.24 17.35 -19.12
C PRO A 282 3.68 16.47 -20.25
N LEU A 283 3.05 17.13 -21.22
CA LEU A 283 2.67 16.54 -22.50
C LEU A 283 3.07 17.48 -23.61
N VAL A 284 3.89 17.01 -24.55
CA VAL A 284 4.29 17.70 -25.78
C VAL A 284 4.08 16.78 -26.97
N ALA A 285 3.36 17.23 -27.98
CA ALA A 285 3.11 16.43 -29.19
C ALA A 285 3.40 17.27 -30.45
N TRP A 286 4.02 16.65 -31.46
CA TRP A 286 4.36 17.29 -32.72
C TRP A 286 4.49 16.28 -33.87
N GLY A 287 4.65 16.77 -35.08
CA GLY A 287 4.83 15.96 -36.28
C GLY A 287 3.52 15.65 -37.00
N ALA A 288 3.46 14.49 -37.66
CA ALA A 288 2.34 14.11 -38.53
C ALA A 288 1.02 14.03 -37.78
N GLY A 289 0.02 14.76 -38.25
CA GLY A 289 -1.33 14.75 -37.69
C GLY A 289 -1.51 15.51 -36.38
N ILE A 290 -0.48 16.21 -35.90
CA ILE A 290 -0.55 17.04 -34.68
C ILE A 290 -0.65 18.52 -35.07
N ASN A 291 -1.49 19.27 -34.35
CA ASN A 291 -1.58 20.70 -34.51
C ASN A 291 -0.24 21.37 -34.13
N GLY A 292 0.16 22.35 -34.93
CA GLY A 292 1.27 23.23 -34.60
C GLY A 292 0.88 24.21 -33.47
N ARG A 293 1.74 25.22 -33.25
CA ARG A 293 1.50 26.27 -32.27
C ARG A 293 0.11 26.85 -32.37
N GLN A 294 -0.62 26.83 -31.25
CA GLN A 294 -1.91 27.51 -31.13
C GLN A 294 -1.76 28.80 -30.30
N PRO A 295 -2.33 29.94 -30.74
CA PRO A 295 -2.19 31.21 -30.02
C PRO A 295 -2.93 31.14 -28.66
N GLY A 296 -2.37 31.80 -27.64
CA GLY A 296 -2.90 31.85 -26.28
C GLY A 296 -4.18 32.71 -26.11
N SER A 297 -4.69 33.32 -27.17
CA SER A 297 -5.90 34.16 -27.12
C SER A 297 -7.17 33.43 -26.64
N ASN A 298 -7.22 32.13 -26.73
CA ASN A 298 -8.35 31.28 -26.32
C ASN A 298 -7.97 30.39 -25.11
N GLN A 299 -7.19 30.90 -24.17
CA GLN A 299 -6.76 30.14 -22.98
C GLN A 299 -7.94 29.79 -22.09
N GLN A 300 -8.01 28.54 -21.67
CA GLN A 300 -9.08 28.00 -20.78
C GLN A 300 -8.67 27.98 -19.31
N PHE A 301 -7.38 28.01 -19.03
CA PHE A 301 -6.81 27.92 -17.69
C PHE A 301 -6.53 29.33 -17.13
N GLN A 302 -6.86 29.51 -15.85
CA GLN A 302 -6.68 30.78 -15.10
C GLN A 302 -5.74 30.60 -13.90
N ASP A 303 -4.94 29.51 -13.89
CA ASP A 303 -3.92 29.28 -12.86
C ASP A 303 -2.66 30.14 -13.12
N ASP A 304 -1.84 30.28 -12.07
CA ASP A 304 -0.63 31.10 -12.12
C ASP A 304 0.52 30.43 -12.91
N PHE A 305 0.40 29.13 -13.23
CA PHE A 305 1.45 28.36 -13.90
C PHE A 305 1.85 28.91 -15.27
N LEU A 306 0.91 29.44 -16.03
CA LEU A 306 1.22 30.03 -17.35
C LEU A 306 2.15 31.25 -17.25
N GLN A 307 2.00 32.04 -16.20
CA GLN A 307 2.87 33.21 -15.95
C GLN A 307 4.24 32.76 -15.45
N GLU A 308 4.29 31.80 -14.54
CA GLU A 308 5.52 31.24 -13.98
C GLU A 308 6.35 30.56 -15.08
N TRP A 309 5.70 29.82 -15.98
CA TRP A 309 6.36 29.11 -17.09
C TRP A 309 6.64 30.00 -18.30
N LYS A 310 6.18 31.25 -18.32
CA LYS A 310 6.29 32.19 -19.45
C LYS A 310 5.79 31.58 -20.77
N LEU A 311 4.61 30.95 -20.74
CA LEU A 311 3.95 30.29 -21.87
C LEU A 311 2.57 30.91 -22.17
N ASN A 312 2.33 32.17 -21.77
CA ASN A 312 1.03 32.84 -21.94
C ASN A 312 0.61 32.97 -23.41
N ASP A 313 1.58 33.07 -24.32
CA ASP A 313 1.35 33.28 -25.77
C ASP A 313 0.99 32.01 -26.53
N VAL A 314 1.06 30.84 -25.84
CA VAL A 314 0.78 29.54 -26.45
C VAL A 314 -0.34 28.86 -25.67
N ARG A 315 -1.36 28.38 -26.37
CA ARG A 315 -2.52 27.72 -25.77
C ARG A 315 -2.14 26.41 -25.11
N ARG A 316 -2.45 26.28 -23.82
CA ARG A 316 -2.29 25.05 -23.04
C ARG A 316 -3.50 24.12 -23.22
N LEU A 317 -3.25 22.82 -23.44
CA LEU A 317 -4.24 21.79 -23.72
C LEU A 317 -4.05 20.62 -22.74
N ASP A 318 -4.73 20.66 -21.59
CA ASP A 318 -4.62 19.60 -20.60
C ASP A 318 -5.47 18.38 -20.96
N VAL A 319 -4.96 17.19 -20.59
CA VAL A 319 -5.62 15.91 -20.81
C VAL A 319 -5.56 15.05 -19.55
N ASN A 320 -6.48 14.09 -19.43
CA ASN A 320 -6.22 12.97 -18.52
C ASN A 320 -5.24 12.02 -19.17
N GLN A 321 -4.40 11.36 -18.38
CA GLN A 321 -3.37 10.48 -18.91
C GLN A 321 -3.93 9.37 -19.81
N ALA A 322 -5.10 8.80 -19.48
CA ALA A 322 -5.77 7.79 -20.31
C ALA A 322 -6.22 8.31 -21.68
N ASP A 323 -6.33 9.63 -21.90
CA ASP A 323 -6.74 10.24 -23.16
C ASP A 323 -5.65 10.15 -24.24
N ILE A 324 -4.41 9.85 -23.83
CA ILE A 324 -3.25 9.72 -24.73
C ILE A 324 -3.35 8.45 -25.58
N ALA A 325 -3.89 7.34 -25.05
CA ALA A 325 -4.06 6.11 -25.84
C ALA A 325 -5.00 6.28 -27.04
N PRO A 326 -6.21 6.86 -26.93
CA PRO A 326 -7.02 7.19 -28.10
C PRO A 326 -6.35 8.19 -29.06
N LEU A 327 -5.56 9.15 -28.58
CA LEU A 327 -4.79 10.06 -29.42
C LEU A 327 -3.78 9.26 -30.27
N MET A 328 -2.97 8.41 -29.64
CA MET A 328 -2.00 7.56 -30.36
C MET A 328 -2.67 6.65 -31.39
N ALA A 329 -3.77 5.99 -30.99
CA ALA A 329 -4.50 5.09 -31.89
C ALA A 329 -5.05 5.84 -33.11
N SER A 330 -5.61 7.05 -32.94
CA SER A 330 -6.14 7.85 -34.05
C SER A 330 -5.04 8.36 -35.00
N LEU A 331 -3.84 8.67 -34.47
CA LEU A 331 -2.71 9.16 -35.28
C LEU A 331 -2.19 8.11 -36.28
N ILE A 332 -2.04 6.86 -35.85
CA ILE A 332 -1.50 5.79 -36.68
C ILE A 332 -2.57 4.85 -37.26
N GLY A 333 -3.85 5.07 -36.91
CA GLY A 333 -4.98 4.33 -37.47
C GLY A 333 -5.08 2.89 -37.01
N VAL A 334 -4.64 2.57 -35.80
CA VAL A 334 -4.91 1.29 -35.13
C VAL A 334 -6.26 1.33 -34.42
N PRO A 335 -6.88 0.19 -34.10
CA PRO A 335 -8.07 0.16 -33.25
C PRO A 335 -7.83 0.86 -31.92
N PHE A 336 -8.88 1.45 -31.35
CA PHE A 336 -8.83 1.95 -29.99
C PHE A 336 -8.73 0.77 -29.02
N PRO A 337 -7.83 0.83 -28.00
CA PRO A 337 -7.73 -0.26 -27.05
C PRO A 337 -9.08 -0.63 -26.43
N LEU A 338 -9.40 -1.92 -26.38
CA LEU A 338 -10.74 -2.44 -26.06
C LEU A 338 -11.32 -1.94 -24.75
N ASN A 339 -10.49 -1.78 -23.73
CA ASN A 339 -10.89 -1.35 -22.39
C ASN A 339 -10.57 0.12 -22.10
N SER A 340 -10.21 0.90 -23.12
CA SER A 340 -9.90 2.31 -22.93
C SER A 340 -11.13 3.09 -22.44
N VAL A 341 -10.91 3.94 -21.43
CA VAL A 341 -11.87 4.91 -20.90
C VAL A 341 -11.48 6.34 -21.27
N GLY A 342 -10.40 6.50 -22.04
CA GLY A 342 -9.90 7.78 -22.50
C GLY A 342 -10.84 8.44 -23.51
N ILE A 343 -10.85 9.78 -23.49
CA ILE A 343 -11.59 10.63 -24.41
C ILE A 343 -10.61 11.27 -25.36
N LEU A 344 -10.77 11.06 -26.64
CA LEU A 344 -9.86 11.61 -27.64
C LEU A 344 -9.73 13.14 -27.56
N PRO A 345 -8.53 13.69 -27.31
CA PRO A 345 -8.30 15.15 -27.24
C PRO A 345 -8.15 15.73 -28.67
N LEU A 346 -9.26 16.12 -29.25
CA LEU A 346 -9.32 16.60 -30.63
C LEU A 346 -8.49 17.86 -30.91
N GLU A 347 -8.24 18.63 -29.87
CA GLU A 347 -7.47 19.87 -29.93
C GLU A 347 -5.99 19.63 -30.33
N TYR A 348 -5.48 18.41 -30.12
CA TYR A 348 -4.14 18.00 -30.56
C TYR A 348 -4.11 17.60 -32.05
N LEU A 349 -5.25 17.18 -32.64
CA LEU A 349 -5.29 16.64 -33.99
C LEU A 349 -5.34 17.71 -35.08
N ASN A 350 -4.39 17.65 -36.03
CA ASN A 350 -4.39 18.43 -37.25
C ASN A 350 -4.88 17.55 -38.41
N ASN A 351 -6.19 17.56 -38.62
CA ASN A 351 -6.83 16.81 -39.69
C ASN A 351 -8.20 17.45 -40.03
N THR A 352 -8.86 16.96 -41.04
CA THR A 352 -10.19 17.43 -41.46
C THR A 352 -11.22 17.23 -40.35
N ASP A 353 -12.22 18.11 -40.26
CA ASP A 353 -13.28 18.01 -39.26
C ASP A 353 -14.08 16.71 -39.43
N GLN A 354 -14.18 16.20 -40.65
CA GLN A 354 -14.74 14.90 -40.94
C GLN A 354 -13.95 13.77 -40.28
N PHE A 355 -12.63 13.78 -40.38
CA PHE A 355 -11.77 12.81 -39.69
C PHE A 355 -11.94 12.89 -38.18
N LYS A 356 -11.95 14.08 -37.59
CA LYS A 356 -12.13 14.32 -36.16
C LYS A 356 -13.49 13.78 -35.68
N ALA A 357 -14.57 13.99 -36.44
CA ALA A 357 -15.90 13.51 -36.14
C ALA A 357 -15.99 11.98 -36.20
N GLU A 358 -15.38 11.33 -37.21
CA GLU A 358 -15.31 9.87 -37.31
C GLU A 358 -14.46 9.23 -36.19
N CYS A 359 -13.34 9.83 -35.81
CA CYS A 359 -12.53 9.40 -34.67
C CYS A 359 -13.33 9.45 -33.37
N MET A 360 -14.04 10.56 -33.13
CA MET A 360 -14.86 10.72 -31.93
C MET A 360 -16.04 9.76 -31.90
N LEU A 361 -16.65 9.48 -33.05
CA LEU A 361 -17.71 8.46 -33.16
C LEU A 361 -17.15 7.06 -32.85
N THR A 362 -15.97 6.72 -33.37
CA THR A 362 -15.31 5.44 -33.11
C THR A 362 -14.97 5.29 -31.62
N ASN A 363 -14.45 6.34 -30.98
CA ASN A 363 -14.19 6.35 -29.54
C ASN A 363 -15.49 6.18 -28.73
N ALA A 364 -16.60 6.86 -29.15
CA ALA A 364 -17.89 6.70 -28.51
C ALA A 364 -18.44 5.26 -28.66
N VAL A 365 -18.32 4.65 -29.81
CA VAL A 365 -18.77 3.27 -30.08
C VAL A 365 -17.98 2.27 -29.23
N GLN A 366 -16.64 2.45 -29.14
CA GLN A 366 -15.78 1.59 -28.31
C GLN A 366 -16.18 1.64 -26.82
N VAL A 367 -16.43 2.84 -26.25
CA VAL A 367 -16.89 2.98 -24.86
C VAL A 367 -18.31 2.41 -24.67
N LEU A 368 -19.22 2.67 -25.61
CA LEU A 368 -20.59 2.15 -25.55
C LEU A 368 -20.65 0.63 -25.66
N GLU A 369 -19.74 -0.01 -26.37
CA GLU A 369 -19.68 -1.46 -26.45
C GLU A 369 -19.30 -2.08 -25.10
N GLN A 370 -18.32 -1.53 -24.41
CA GLN A 370 -18.00 -1.94 -23.03
C GLN A 370 -19.24 -1.83 -22.13
N PHE A 371 -19.94 -0.69 -22.18
CA PHE A 371 -21.18 -0.48 -21.43
C PHE A 371 -22.23 -1.54 -21.74
N LYS A 372 -22.50 -1.85 -23.03
CA LYS A 372 -23.47 -2.86 -23.47
C LYS A 372 -23.12 -4.27 -23.00
N VAL A 373 -21.87 -4.65 -23.15
CA VAL A 373 -21.40 -5.98 -22.72
C VAL A 373 -21.60 -6.14 -21.21
N LYS A 374 -21.19 -5.14 -20.42
CA LYS A 374 -21.34 -5.17 -18.94
C LYS A 374 -22.83 -5.17 -18.55
N MET A 375 -23.65 -4.33 -19.20
CA MET A 375 -25.11 -4.29 -18.99
C MET A 375 -25.76 -5.65 -19.30
N THR A 376 -25.42 -6.23 -20.45
CA THR A 376 -26.00 -7.51 -20.89
C THR A 376 -25.63 -8.63 -19.94
N HIS A 377 -24.38 -8.67 -19.47
CA HIS A 377 -23.93 -9.63 -18.49
C HIS A 377 -24.71 -9.49 -17.17
N LYS A 378 -24.89 -8.26 -16.66
CA LYS A 378 -25.66 -8.00 -15.46
C LYS A 378 -27.15 -8.35 -15.61
N LYS A 379 -27.75 -7.99 -16.76
CA LYS A 379 -29.16 -8.33 -17.06
C LYS A 379 -29.37 -9.83 -17.12
N LYS A 380 -28.44 -10.61 -17.68
CA LYS A 380 -28.53 -12.08 -17.77
C LYS A 380 -28.43 -12.73 -16.37
N ASN A 381 -27.65 -12.16 -15.49
CA ASN A 381 -27.36 -12.71 -14.15
C ASN A 381 -28.25 -12.11 -13.05
N THR A 382 -29.28 -11.33 -13.39
CA THR A 382 -30.20 -10.73 -12.41
C THR A 382 -31.65 -11.03 -12.82
N LEU A 383 -32.50 -11.39 -11.86
CA LEU A 383 -33.92 -11.61 -12.10
C LEU A 383 -34.56 -10.38 -12.73
N THR A 384 -35.38 -10.57 -13.73
CA THR A 384 -35.92 -9.50 -14.59
C THR A 384 -36.63 -8.40 -13.79
N PHE A 385 -37.32 -8.76 -12.70
CA PHE A 385 -38.04 -7.79 -11.86
C PHE A 385 -37.14 -7.07 -10.84
N LEU A 386 -35.90 -7.56 -10.59
CA LEU A 386 -34.91 -6.93 -9.74
C LEU A 386 -33.90 -6.13 -10.56
N PHE A 387 -33.78 -6.38 -11.86
CA PHE A 387 -32.85 -5.66 -12.70
C PHE A 387 -33.24 -4.19 -12.84
N SER A 388 -32.39 -3.31 -12.38
CA SER A 388 -32.54 -1.86 -12.51
C SER A 388 -31.62 -1.36 -13.64
N PRO A 389 -32.19 -0.97 -14.81
CA PRO A 389 -31.35 -0.45 -15.89
C PRO A 389 -30.85 0.95 -15.56
N PHE A 390 -29.70 1.34 -16.16
CA PHE A 390 -29.18 2.69 -16.08
C PHE A 390 -30.13 3.66 -16.80
N LYS A 391 -30.80 4.52 -16.04
CA LYS A 391 -31.91 5.37 -16.51
C LYS A 391 -31.50 6.46 -17.48
N SER A 392 -30.26 6.99 -17.35
CA SER A 392 -29.77 8.10 -18.15
C SER A 392 -29.49 7.73 -19.60
N LEU A 393 -29.20 6.43 -19.88
CA LEU A 393 -28.89 5.93 -21.22
C LEU A 393 -29.62 4.61 -21.51
N PRO A 394 -30.96 4.63 -21.73
CA PRO A 394 -31.66 3.45 -22.21
C PRO A 394 -31.26 3.13 -23.68
N LEU A 395 -31.34 1.86 -24.08
CA LEU A 395 -30.91 1.39 -25.40
C LEU A 395 -31.56 2.16 -26.58
N SER A 396 -32.83 2.56 -26.45
CA SER A 396 -33.51 3.37 -27.48
C SER A 396 -32.82 4.74 -27.65
N LYS A 397 -32.54 5.44 -26.54
CA LYS A 397 -31.90 6.74 -26.57
C LYS A 397 -30.47 6.63 -27.14
N GLU A 398 -29.72 5.60 -26.77
CA GLU A 398 -28.39 5.35 -27.33
C GLU A 398 -28.43 5.18 -28.85
N GLN A 399 -29.34 4.34 -29.34
CA GLN A 399 -29.50 4.12 -30.79
C GLN A 399 -29.93 5.37 -31.53
N ASP A 400 -30.85 6.17 -30.98
CA ASP A 400 -31.26 7.43 -31.56
C ASP A 400 -30.14 8.46 -31.61
N MET A 401 -29.35 8.57 -30.54
CA MET A 401 -28.17 9.46 -30.48
C MET A 401 -27.12 9.04 -31.53
N LEU A 402 -26.83 7.72 -31.66
CA LEU A 402 -25.89 7.24 -32.67
C LEU A 402 -26.37 7.47 -34.11
N ARG A 403 -27.68 7.29 -34.37
CA ARG A 403 -28.27 7.64 -35.65
C ARG A 403 -28.13 9.13 -35.96
N THR A 404 -28.40 9.97 -34.97
CA THR A 404 -28.28 11.43 -35.09
C THR A 404 -26.86 11.85 -35.37
N VAL A 405 -25.86 11.26 -34.67
CA VAL A 405 -24.42 11.52 -34.95
C VAL A 405 -24.09 11.20 -36.42
N ARG A 406 -24.53 10.03 -36.93
CA ARG A 406 -24.29 9.65 -38.33
C ARG A 406 -24.95 10.60 -39.33
N LEU A 407 -26.18 11.06 -39.02
CA LEU A 407 -26.89 12.07 -39.85
C LEU A 407 -26.11 13.40 -39.85
N TYR A 408 -25.62 13.87 -38.69
CA TYR A 408 -24.81 15.10 -38.63
C TYR A 408 -23.53 14.97 -39.47
N ILE A 409 -22.84 13.83 -39.41
CA ILE A 409 -21.65 13.59 -40.22
C ILE A 409 -22.00 13.61 -41.71
N GLN A 410 -23.11 13.00 -42.13
CA GLN A 410 -23.58 13.01 -43.51
C GLN A 410 -23.99 14.41 -44.00
N GLN A 411 -24.50 15.24 -43.06
CA GLN A 411 -24.90 16.64 -43.35
C GLN A 411 -23.74 17.62 -43.22
N HIS A 412 -22.50 17.15 -43.01
CA HIS A 412 -21.31 17.98 -42.77
C HIS A 412 -21.38 18.86 -41.51
N GLN A 413 -22.22 18.51 -40.51
CA GLN A 413 -22.36 19.21 -39.23
C GLN A 413 -21.43 18.56 -38.17
N TYR A 414 -20.15 18.64 -38.40
CA TYR A 414 -19.15 17.91 -37.65
C TYR A 414 -19.04 18.33 -36.18
N ASP A 415 -19.18 19.63 -35.88
CA ASP A 415 -19.14 20.15 -34.52
C ASP A 415 -20.29 19.60 -33.64
N GLU A 416 -21.50 19.52 -34.21
CA GLU A 416 -22.66 18.97 -33.53
C GLU A 416 -22.51 17.45 -33.32
N ALA A 417 -21.96 16.76 -34.31
CA ALA A 417 -21.62 15.34 -34.20
C ALA A 417 -20.62 15.10 -33.06
N ILE A 418 -19.55 15.90 -32.95
CA ILE A 418 -18.52 15.81 -31.91
C ILE A 418 -19.10 16.08 -30.52
N LYS A 419 -19.92 17.13 -30.36
CA LYS A 419 -20.58 17.45 -29.08
C LYS A 419 -21.45 16.28 -28.60
N LEU A 420 -22.23 15.70 -29.51
CA LEU A 420 -23.11 14.60 -29.19
C LEU A 420 -22.31 13.31 -28.85
N CYS A 421 -21.20 13.05 -29.54
CA CYS A 421 -20.30 11.95 -29.22
C CYS A 421 -19.65 12.13 -27.83
N LYS A 422 -19.17 13.32 -27.48
CA LYS A 422 -18.63 13.62 -26.14
C LYS A 422 -19.71 13.36 -25.06
N SER A 423 -20.98 13.75 -25.32
CA SER A 423 -22.08 13.43 -24.41
C SER A 423 -22.35 11.94 -24.29
N LEU A 424 -22.28 11.18 -25.39
CA LEU A 424 -22.43 9.73 -25.41
C LEU A 424 -21.34 9.03 -24.64
N ILE A 425 -20.07 9.42 -24.82
CA ILE A 425 -18.94 8.89 -24.08
C ILE A 425 -19.15 9.09 -22.57
N LYS A 426 -19.51 10.32 -22.18
CA LYS A 426 -19.75 10.64 -20.77
C LYS A 426 -20.84 9.75 -20.17
N LEU A 427 -21.99 9.62 -20.84
CA LEU A 427 -23.08 8.76 -20.40
C LEU A 427 -22.71 7.28 -20.41
N GLY A 428 -21.91 6.83 -21.38
CA GLY A 428 -21.37 5.47 -21.46
C GLY A 428 -20.47 5.14 -20.28
N LEU A 429 -19.54 6.04 -19.93
CA LEU A 429 -18.64 5.88 -18.78
C LEU A 429 -19.39 5.91 -17.43
N GLU A 430 -20.39 6.79 -17.28
CA GLU A 430 -21.26 6.80 -16.11
C GLU A 430 -22.04 5.49 -15.97
N GLY A 431 -22.57 4.97 -17.09
CA GLY A 431 -23.27 3.70 -17.13
C GLY A 431 -22.36 2.50 -16.87
N LEU A 432 -21.12 2.53 -17.35
CA LEU A 432 -20.12 1.52 -17.08
C LEU A 432 -19.78 1.48 -15.57
N SER A 433 -19.58 2.64 -14.96
CA SER A 433 -19.38 2.78 -13.51
C SER A 433 -20.59 2.29 -12.70
N TYR A 434 -21.83 2.59 -13.16
CA TYR A 434 -23.06 2.11 -12.54
C TYR A 434 -23.12 0.58 -12.49
N TYR A 435 -22.83 -0.11 -13.62
CA TYR A 435 -22.84 -1.57 -13.65
C TYR A 435 -21.61 -2.20 -12.97
N HIS A 436 -20.52 -1.49 -12.86
CA HIS A 436 -19.35 -1.92 -12.11
C HIS A 436 -19.64 -1.99 -10.59
N THR A 437 -20.41 -1.05 -10.08
CA THR A 437 -20.78 -0.95 -8.65
C THR A 437 -22.16 -1.56 -8.34
N TYR A 438 -22.80 -2.24 -9.30
CA TYR A 438 -24.22 -2.66 -9.23
C TYR A 438 -24.55 -3.50 -7.99
N ASP A 439 -23.71 -4.48 -7.66
CA ASP A 439 -23.95 -5.41 -6.55
C ASP A 439 -23.39 -4.90 -5.21
N ARG A 440 -22.71 -3.75 -5.20
CA ARG A 440 -21.98 -3.23 -4.04
C ARG A 440 -22.88 -3.08 -2.79
N ILE A 441 -24.08 -2.53 -2.95
CA ILE A 441 -25.02 -2.32 -1.83
C ILE A 441 -25.52 -3.66 -1.30
N PHE A 442 -25.90 -4.58 -2.18
CA PHE A 442 -26.42 -5.90 -1.80
C PHE A 442 -25.35 -6.71 -1.04
N LEU A 443 -24.17 -6.84 -1.60
CA LEU A 443 -23.08 -7.57 -0.98
C LEU A 443 -22.58 -6.88 0.29
N GLY A 444 -22.41 -5.57 0.27
CA GLY A 444 -22.01 -4.78 1.42
C GLY A 444 -22.96 -4.96 2.59
N THR A 445 -24.28 -4.89 2.36
CA THR A 445 -25.29 -5.15 3.41
C THR A 445 -25.17 -6.55 3.97
N SER A 446 -24.99 -7.55 3.13
CA SER A 446 -24.86 -8.95 3.55
C SER A 446 -23.62 -9.17 4.43
N VAL A 447 -22.47 -8.64 4.00
CA VAL A 447 -21.19 -8.73 4.72
C VAL A 447 -21.27 -8.00 6.06
N VAL A 448 -21.84 -6.80 6.08
CA VAL A 448 -22.04 -6.00 7.31
C VAL A 448 -22.93 -6.75 8.30
N LEU A 449 -24.03 -7.34 7.85
CA LEU A 449 -24.89 -8.15 8.71
C LEU A 449 -24.16 -9.37 9.29
N GLY A 450 -23.32 -10.03 8.47
CA GLY A 450 -22.50 -11.15 8.93
C GLY A 450 -21.50 -10.74 10.00
N PHE A 451 -20.82 -9.61 9.78
CA PHE A 451 -19.80 -9.14 10.68
C PHE A 451 -20.38 -8.55 11.98
N LEU A 452 -21.51 -7.84 11.90
CA LEU A 452 -22.28 -7.41 13.09
C LEU A 452 -22.75 -8.61 13.94
N GLY A 453 -23.19 -9.68 13.26
CA GLY A 453 -23.51 -10.93 13.93
C GLY A 453 -22.31 -11.51 14.68
N TRP A 454 -21.14 -11.53 14.05
CA TRP A 454 -19.89 -11.99 14.66
C TRP A 454 -19.48 -11.15 15.87
N ILE A 455 -19.48 -9.82 15.77
CA ILE A 455 -19.22 -8.89 16.87
C ILE A 455 -20.17 -9.17 18.04
N SER A 456 -21.46 -9.32 17.73
CA SER A 456 -22.49 -9.65 18.73
C SER A 456 -22.25 -10.99 19.41
N TYR A 457 -21.84 -12.01 18.65
CA TYR A 457 -21.51 -13.33 19.18
C TYR A 457 -20.29 -13.30 20.09
N ALA A 458 -19.20 -12.63 19.67
CA ALA A 458 -18.00 -12.44 20.48
C ALA A 458 -18.32 -11.70 21.80
N PHE A 459 -19.12 -10.64 21.73
CA PHE A 459 -19.58 -9.90 22.91
C PHE A 459 -20.38 -10.78 23.88
N VAL A 460 -21.34 -11.56 23.38
CA VAL A 460 -22.13 -12.50 24.19
C VAL A 460 -21.25 -13.55 24.87
N LEU A 461 -20.22 -14.07 24.18
CA LEU A 461 -19.25 -14.99 24.76
C LEU A 461 -18.45 -14.36 25.90
N ILE A 462 -17.98 -13.11 25.73
CA ILE A 462 -17.26 -12.38 26.79
C ILE A 462 -18.14 -12.30 28.05
N VAL A 463 -19.38 -11.89 27.90
CA VAL A 463 -20.30 -11.76 29.03
C VAL A 463 -20.60 -13.13 29.66
N LYS A 464 -20.84 -14.14 28.86
CA LYS A 464 -21.19 -15.50 29.30
C LYS A 464 -20.08 -16.17 30.12
N PHE A 465 -18.83 -16.09 29.66
CA PHE A 465 -17.73 -16.86 30.24
C PHE A 465 -16.87 -16.06 31.23
N HIS A 466 -16.85 -14.73 31.12
CA HIS A 466 -15.90 -13.91 31.88
C HIS A 466 -16.56 -12.91 32.82
N THR A 467 -17.92 -12.96 32.95
CA THR A 467 -18.64 -12.11 33.93
C THR A 467 -19.59 -12.94 34.80
N LYS A 468 -19.98 -12.44 36.00
CA LYS A 468 -20.98 -13.05 36.89
C LYS A 468 -22.43 -12.78 36.48
N LEU A 469 -22.64 -12.16 35.35
CA LEU A 469 -23.98 -11.72 34.90
C LEU A 469 -24.89 -12.87 34.45
N THR A 470 -24.35 -14.06 34.28
CA THR A 470 -25.13 -15.25 33.87
C THR A 470 -25.28 -16.18 35.08
N LYS A 471 -26.49 -16.35 35.60
CA LYS A 471 -26.79 -17.39 36.58
C LYS A 471 -26.65 -18.77 35.91
N PRO A 472 -26.16 -19.84 36.61
CA PRO A 472 -26.10 -21.18 36.04
C PRO A 472 -27.49 -21.61 35.58
N ILE A 473 -27.61 -22.04 34.36
CA ILE A 473 -28.87 -22.44 33.69
C ILE A 473 -29.37 -23.75 34.37
N SER A 474 -30.51 -23.71 35.04
CA SER A 474 -31.20 -24.92 35.44
C SER A 474 -31.69 -25.64 34.17
N LYS A 475 -31.57 -26.96 34.11
CA LYS A 475 -31.98 -27.79 32.93
C LYS A 475 -33.48 -27.69 32.60
N LEU A 476 -34.30 -27.05 33.44
CA LEU A 476 -35.77 -27.01 33.33
C LEU A 476 -36.32 -25.88 32.45
N ASP A 477 -35.52 -24.91 31.98
CA ASP A 477 -36.05 -23.70 31.29
C ASP A 477 -35.80 -23.72 29.77
N LYS A 478 -36.09 -24.81 29.06
CA LYS A 478 -36.12 -24.77 27.63
C LYS A 478 -37.40 -24.04 27.14
N LEU A 479 -37.24 -22.96 26.42
CA LEU A 479 -38.33 -22.27 25.74
C LEU A 479 -38.86 -23.11 24.56
N PRO A 480 -40.15 -23.15 24.26
CA PRO A 480 -40.68 -23.87 23.09
C PRO A 480 -40.10 -23.38 21.75
N ILE A 481 -39.55 -22.15 21.73
CA ILE A 481 -38.89 -21.56 20.57
C ILE A 481 -37.54 -22.23 20.22
N ASP A 482 -36.90 -22.93 21.17
CA ASP A 482 -35.56 -23.54 20.94
C ASP A 482 -35.59 -24.66 19.88
N HIS A 483 -36.76 -25.29 19.66
CA HIS A 483 -36.95 -26.33 18.62
C HIS A 483 -37.31 -25.74 17.23
N LEU A 484 -37.96 -24.56 17.22
CA LEU A 484 -38.38 -23.90 15.97
C LEU A 484 -37.24 -23.07 15.34
N LEU A 485 -36.33 -22.58 16.16
CA LEU A 485 -35.23 -21.70 15.73
C LEU A 485 -34.34 -22.33 14.64
N PRO A 486 -33.84 -23.58 14.77
CA PRO A 486 -33.05 -24.22 13.70
C PRO A 486 -33.84 -24.32 12.38
N VAL A 487 -35.16 -24.64 12.45
CA VAL A 487 -36.00 -24.82 11.26
C VAL A 487 -36.14 -23.49 10.50
N ILE A 488 -36.35 -22.37 11.24
CA ILE A 488 -36.45 -21.04 10.63
C ILE A 488 -35.13 -20.66 9.92
N PHE A 489 -33.99 -20.86 10.58
CA PHE A 489 -32.68 -20.48 10.00
C PHE A 489 -32.26 -21.40 8.85
N ILE A 490 -32.55 -22.70 8.92
CA ILE A 490 -32.34 -23.62 7.79
C ILE A 490 -33.23 -23.21 6.63
N GLY A 491 -34.53 -22.93 6.88
CA GLY A 491 -35.45 -22.45 5.86
C GLY A 491 -34.97 -21.15 5.19
N ALA A 492 -34.50 -20.18 5.97
CA ALA A 492 -33.90 -18.94 5.44
C ALA A 492 -32.65 -19.23 4.59
N GLY A 493 -31.79 -20.11 5.04
CA GLY A 493 -30.59 -20.52 4.28
C GLY A 493 -30.95 -21.19 2.95
N VAL A 494 -31.92 -22.09 2.95
CA VAL A 494 -32.41 -22.74 1.71
C VAL A 494 -32.99 -21.70 0.76
N MET A 495 -33.82 -20.79 1.24
CA MET A 495 -34.44 -19.73 0.42
C MET A 495 -33.36 -18.83 -0.21
N ILE A 496 -32.37 -18.40 0.54
CA ILE A 496 -31.22 -17.59 0.03
C ILE A 496 -30.42 -18.39 -1.01
N THR A 497 -30.17 -19.68 -0.75
CA THR A 497 -29.45 -20.55 -1.69
C THR A 497 -30.19 -20.68 -3.00
N LEU A 498 -31.48 -20.96 -2.95
CA LEU A 498 -32.34 -21.07 -4.15
C LEU A 498 -32.38 -19.73 -4.93
N PHE A 499 -32.51 -18.62 -4.22
CA PHE A 499 -32.49 -17.30 -4.83
C PHE A 499 -31.18 -17.02 -5.59
N LEU A 500 -30.00 -17.31 -4.98
CA LEU A 500 -28.70 -17.14 -5.61
C LEU A 500 -28.49 -18.11 -6.79
N MET A 501 -28.99 -19.35 -6.69
CA MET A 501 -28.93 -20.33 -7.78
C MET A 501 -29.72 -19.86 -9.00
N ILE A 502 -30.95 -19.35 -8.80
CA ILE A 502 -31.79 -18.82 -9.90
C ILE A 502 -31.08 -17.64 -10.59
N GLN A 503 -30.32 -16.84 -9.85
CA GLN A 503 -29.53 -15.71 -10.40
C GLN A 503 -28.18 -16.12 -10.98
N SER A 504 -27.80 -17.38 -10.93
CA SER A 504 -26.47 -17.85 -11.38
C SER A 504 -25.32 -17.02 -10.81
N CYS A 505 -25.43 -16.67 -9.51
CA CYS A 505 -24.44 -15.84 -8.85
C CYS A 505 -23.09 -16.58 -8.67
N PRO A 506 -21.95 -15.86 -8.63
CA PRO A 506 -20.65 -16.44 -8.27
C PRO A 506 -20.70 -17.17 -6.93
N TRP A 507 -19.86 -18.20 -6.75
CA TRP A 507 -19.81 -19.01 -5.53
C TRP A 507 -19.49 -18.19 -4.27
N THR A 508 -18.74 -17.08 -4.40
CA THR A 508 -18.41 -16.16 -3.30
C THR A 508 -19.67 -15.53 -2.69
N TYR A 509 -20.69 -15.22 -3.50
CA TYR A 509 -21.95 -14.64 -3.02
C TYR A 509 -22.71 -15.57 -2.06
N TYR A 510 -22.64 -16.89 -2.28
CA TYR A 510 -23.23 -17.86 -1.34
C TYR A 510 -22.59 -17.78 0.03
N ILE A 511 -21.25 -17.62 0.09
CA ILE A 511 -20.55 -17.46 1.35
C ILE A 511 -20.99 -16.16 2.05
N TYR A 512 -21.02 -15.04 1.34
CA TYR A 512 -21.36 -13.74 1.91
C TYR A 512 -22.81 -13.66 2.41
N CYS A 513 -23.74 -14.33 1.74
CA CYS A 513 -25.16 -14.31 2.09
C CYS A 513 -25.55 -15.37 3.14
N LEU A 514 -24.87 -16.52 3.21
CA LEU A 514 -25.15 -17.56 4.20
C LEU A 514 -24.43 -17.34 5.54
N LEU A 515 -23.31 -16.60 5.54
CA LEU A 515 -22.57 -16.27 6.76
C LEU A 515 -23.45 -15.54 7.80
N PRO A 516 -24.22 -14.48 7.45
CA PRO A 516 -25.15 -13.85 8.39
C PRO A 516 -26.12 -14.84 9.02
N VAL A 517 -26.69 -15.74 8.22
CA VAL A 517 -27.70 -16.73 8.70
C VAL A 517 -27.10 -17.60 9.80
N THR A 518 -25.90 -18.14 9.56
CA THR A 518 -25.25 -19.04 10.52
C THR A 518 -24.80 -18.32 11.79
N VAL A 519 -24.28 -17.12 11.67
CA VAL A 519 -23.77 -16.37 12.83
C VAL A 519 -24.92 -15.82 13.67
N TRP A 520 -25.98 -15.28 13.05
CA TRP A 520 -27.14 -14.80 13.80
C TRP A 520 -27.91 -15.93 14.46
N TYR A 521 -27.93 -17.13 13.89
CA TYR A 521 -28.44 -18.33 14.59
C TYR A 521 -27.70 -18.55 15.93
N ALA A 522 -26.38 -18.46 15.92
CA ALA A 522 -25.56 -18.63 17.12
C ALA A 522 -25.84 -17.51 18.15
N VAL A 523 -26.02 -16.27 17.71
CA VAL A 523 -26.36 -15.12 18.58
C VAL A 523 -27.75 -15.29 19.22
N ILE A 524 -28.77 -15.61 18.41
CA ILE A 524 -30.14 -15.72 18.90
C ILE A 524 -30.32 -16.92 19.83
N LYS A 525 -29.55 -17.99 19.63
CA LYS A 525 -29.51 -19.13 20.55
C LYS A 525 -29.12 -18.72 21.98
N GLU A 526 -28.34 -17.64 22.13
CA GLU A 526 -27.92 -17.07 23.41
C GLU A 526 -28.83 -15.88 23.85
N PHE A 527 -30.05 -15.77 23.34
CA PHE A 527 -30.97 -14.64 23.58
C PHE A 527 -31.17 -14.30 25.07
N ARG A 528 -31.13 -15.29 25.95
CA ARG A 528 -31.24 -15.06 27.41
C ARG A 528 -30.11 -14.19 27.95
N VAL A 529 -28.88 -14.41 27.47
CA VAL A 529 -27.72 -13.58 27.86
C VAL A 529 -27.94 -12.16 27.39
N ILE A 530 -28.39 -11.97 26.16
CA ILE A 530 -28.68 -10.67 25.57
C ILE A 530 -29.77 -9.95 26.38
N LYS A 531 -30.85 -10.64 26.74
CA LYS A 531 -31.94 -10.09 27.58
C LYS A 531 -31.43 -9.63 28.96
N ASN A 532 -30.53 -10.42 29.58
CA ASN A 532 -29.97 -10.05 30.88
C ASN A 532 -29.06 -8.82 30.77
N ILE A 533 -28.26 -8.70 29.72
CA ILE A 533 -27.44 -7.52 29.44
C ILE A 533 -28.33 -6.29 29.26
N PHE A 534 -29.37 -6.41 28.46
CA PHE A 534 -30.30 -5.32 28.19
C PHE A 534 -31.02 -4.86 29.48
N ASN A 535 -31.49 -5.81 30.29
CA ASN A 535 -32.11 -5.51 31.59
C ASN A 535 -31.10 -4.79 32.50
N LEU A 536 -29.85 -5.24 32.57
CA LEU A 536 -28.80 -4.59 33.34
C LEU A 536 -28.57 -3.14 32.87
N PHE A 537 -28.52 -2.94 31.56
CA PHE A 537 -28.32 -1.62 30.97
C PHE A 537 -29.47 -0.67 31.34
N LEU A 538 -30.70 -1.17 31.39
CA LEU A 538 -31.88 -0.40 31.83
C LEU A 538 -31.87 -0.06 33.34
N THR A 539 -31.13 -0.82 34.17
CA THR A 539 -31.02 -0.51 35.62
C THR A 539 -29.96 0.56 35.92
N LEU A 540 -29.11 0.90 34.97
CA LEU A 540 -28.12 1.97 35.13
C LEU A 540 -28.79 3.35 34.96
N PRO A 541 -28.34 4.37 35.72
CA PRO A 541 -28.82 5.75 35.49
C PRO A 541 -28.55 6.16 34.05
N PRO A 542 -29.53 6.74 33.30
CA PRO A 542 -29.38 7.07 31.90
C PRO A 542 -28.16 7.95 31.61
N THR A 543 -27.84 8.89 32.48
CA THR A 543 -26.66 9.77 32.35
C THR A 543 -25.34 9.03 32.38
N LYS A 544 -25.20 7.99 33.21
CA LYS A 544 -24.00 7.14 33.25
C LYS A 544 -23.91 6.26 32.01
N SER A 545 -25.01 5.66 31.59
CA SER A 545 -25.07 4.82 30.39
C SER A 545 -24.70 5.62 29.16
N ILE A 546 -25.24 6.82 29.00
CA ILE A 546 -24.90 7.74 27.90
C ILE A 546 -23.44 8.16 28.01
N GLY A 547 -22.93 8.49 29.19
CA GLY A 547 -21.55 8.87 29.38
C GLY A 547 -20.56 7.76 29.01
N TYR A 548 -20.80 6.50 29.40
CA TYR A 548 -19.96 5.36 28.99
C TYR A 548 -20.04 5.08 27.50
N LEU A 549 -21.22 5.20 26.90
CA LEU A 549 -21.40 5.02 25.46
C LEU A 549 -20.63 6.09 24.67
N LEU A 550 -20.73 7.35 25.03
CA LEU A 550 -20.01 8.45 24.43
C LEU A 550 -18.49 8.28 24.56
N LEU A 551 -18.02 7.89 25.74
CA LEU A 551 -16.59 7.62 25.97
C LEU A 551 -16.08 6.48 25.09
N PHE A 552 -16.87 5.41 24.94
CA PHE A 552 -16.54 4.29 24.06
C PHE A 552 -16.49 4.71 22.59
N ILE A 553 -17.51 5.45 22.12
CA ILE A 553 -17.53 5.97 20.73
C ILE A 553 -16.35 6.90 20.51
N MET A 554 -16.09 7.86 21.39
CA MET A 554 -14.93 8.75 21.29
C MET A 554 -13.61 7.98 21.24
N GLY A 555 -13.50 6.91 22.04
CA GLY A 555 -12.29 6.06 22.01
C GLY A 555 -12.10 5.36 20.68
N ILE A 556 -13.16 4.77 20.11
CA ILE A 556 -13.09 4.13 18.79
C ILE A 556 -12.80 5.16 17.70
N GLU A 557 -13.51 6.30 17.71
CA GLU A 557 -13.30 7.37 16.71
C GLU A 557 -11.89 7.94 16.78
N THR A 558 -11.32 8.14 17.95
CA THR A 558 -9.93 8.59 18.11
C THR A 558 -8.96 7.63 17.39
N MET A 559 -9.16 6.32 17.54
CA MET A 559 -8.33 5.32 16.86
C MET A 559 -8.58 5.31 15.35
N VAL A 560 -9.83 5.38 14.90
CA VAL A 560 -10.16 5.37 13.46
C VAL A 560 -9.66 6.63 12.78
N VAL A 561 -9.92 7.81 13.34
CA VAL A 561 -9.50 9.09 12.76
C VAL A 561 -7.99 9.22 12.71
N SER A 562 -7.26 8.61 13.67
CA SER A 562 -5.79 8.63 13.68
C SER A 562 -5.13 7.96 12.46
N PHE A 563 -5.86 7.13 11.72
CA PHE A 563 -5.39 6.58 10.44
C PHE A 563 -5.36 7.63 9.32
N PHE A 564 -6.21 8.63 9.40
CA PHE A 564 -6.29 9.70 8.40
C PHE A 564 -5.53 10.95 8.82
N CYS A 565 -5.61 11.27 10.13
CA CYS A 565 -4.99 12.41 10.75
C CYS A 565 -4.17 11.91 11.95
N ARG A 566 -2.89 11.59 11.71
CA ARG A 566 -2.02 11.02 12.75
C ARG A 566 -1.84 11.97 13.95
N GLU A 567 -2.06 13.27 13.77
CA GLU A 567 -2.02 14.30 14.80
C GLU A 567 -3.02 14.01 15.95
N VAL A 568 -4.10 13.27 15.66
CA VAL A 568 -5.10 12.83 16.65
C VAL A 568 -4.49 11.88 17.69
N LEU A 569 -3.43 11.14 17.34
CA LEU A 569 -2.68 10.32 18.31
C LEU A 569 -2.08 11.17 19.43
N SER A 570 -1.67 12.40 19.13
CA SER A 570 -1.15 13.33 20.15
C SER A 570 -2.20 13.66 21.20
N LEU A 571 -3.46 13.89 20.77
CA LEU A 571 -4.57 14.11 21.71
C LEU A 571 -4.84 12.88 22.58
N GLY A 572 -4.78 11.68 21.99
CA GLY A 572 -4.93 10.42 22.73
C GLY A 572 -3.82 10.22 23.77
N LEU A 573 -2.56 10.49 23.42
CA LEU A 573 -1.43 10.38 24.33
C LEU A 573 -1.53 11.39 25.48
N VAL A 574 -1.95 12.63 25.20
CA VAL A 574 -2.20 13.65 26.22
C VAL A 574 -3.34 13.22 27.18
N ALA A 575 -4.41 12.63 26.63
CA ALA A 575 -5.49 12.07 27.47
C ALA A 575 -4.98 10.93 28.37
N PHE A 576 -4.10 10.05 27.85
CA PHE A 576 -3.49 8.97 28.64
C PHE A 576 -2.56 9.47 29.75
N ALA A 577 -1.93 10.64 29.56
CA ALA A 577 -1.14 11.27 30.59
C ALA A 577 -1.95 11.51 31.91
N GLY A 578 -3.27 11.70 31.78
CA GLY A 578 -4.18 11.89 32.92
C GLY A 578 -4.51 10.62 33.72
N TRP A 579 -4.22 9.41 33.22
CA TRP A 579 -4.57 8.15 33.86
C TRP A 579 -4.07 8.00 35.32
N PRO A 580 -2.80 8.30 35.68
CA PRO A 580 -2.34 8.20 37.07
C PRO A 580 -3.04 9.13 38.03
N LEU A 581 -3.52 10.29 37.55
CA LEU A 581 -4.26 11.25 38.33
C LEU A 581 -5.66 10.72 38.67
N GLN A 582 -6.37 10.17 37.69
CA GLN A 582 -7.71 9.60 37.85
C GLN A 582 -7.71 8.35 38.75
N SER A 583 -6.69 7.50 38.60
CA SER A 583 -6.55 6.22 39.32
C SER A 583 -5.96 6.38 40.74
N LYS A 584 -5.67 7.60 41.20
CA LYS A 584 -4.98 7.92 42.47
C LYS A 584 -3.56 7.35 42.59
N LEU A 585 -3.00 6.80 41.54
CA LEU A 585 -1.62 6.30 41.49
C LEU A 585 -0.59 7.41 41.69
N PHE A 586 -0.94 8.64 41.32
CA PHE A 586 -0.08 9.81 41.51
C PHE A 586 0.28 10.05 43.01
N TYR A 587 -0.65 9.83 43.90
CA TYR A 587 -0.41 10.02 45.37
C TYR A 587 0.47 8.91 45.97
N ARG A 588 0.47 7.73 45.32
CA ARG A 588 1.20 6.57 45.80
C ARG A 588 2.65 6.53 45.32
N ASN A 589 2.84 6.75 44.02
CA ASN A 589 4.16 6.73 43.38
C ASN A 589 4.32 7.92 42.42
N LYS A 590 4.66 9.07 43.00
CA LYS A 590 4.80 10.35 42.29
C LYS A 590 5.84 10.26 41.18
N ALA A 591 6.99 9.62 41.44
CA ALA A 591 8.07 9.55 40.48
C ALA A 591 7.66 8.81 39.19
N MET A 592 7.07 7.61 39.32
CA MET A 592 6.61 6.82 38.20
C MET A 592 5.45 7.48 37.46
N SER A 593 4.52 8.12 38.21
CA SER A 593 3.42 8.84 37.59
C SER A 593 3.87 10.07 36.81
N LEU A 594 4.85 10.82 37.33
CA LEU A 594 5.49 11.94 36.61
C LEU A 594 6.25 11.44 35.38
N SER A 595 6.96 10.30 35.47
CA SER A 595 7.63 9.68 34.30
C SER A 595 6.61 9.29 33.23
N TRP A 596 5.47 8.70 33.61
CA TRP A 596 4.39 8.38 32.69
C TRP A 596 3.88 9.63 31.96
N ILE A 597 3.54 10.68 32.72
CA ILE A 597 3.05 11.95 32.18
C ILE A 597 4.09 12.53 31.20
N SER A 598 5.35 12.60 31.62
CA SER A 598 6.44 13.14 30.79
C SER A 598 6.61 12.36 29.49
N PHE A 599 6.69 11.02 29.54
CA PHE A 599 6.84 10.22 28.32
C PHE A 599 5.63 10.28 27.40
N CYS A 600 4.39 10.36 27.95
CA CYS A 600 3.21 10.58 27.12
C CYS A 600 3.29 11.91 26.37
N PHE A 601 3.68 13.01 27.04
CA PHE A 601 3.83 14.31 26.38
C PHE A 601 4.94 14.34 25.34
N VAL A 602 6.10 13.75 25.64
CA VAL A 602 7.21 13.69 24.69
C VAL A 602 6.85 12.81 23.48
N LEU A 603 6.19 11.68 23.71
CA LEU A 603 5.75 10.80 22.62
C LEU A 603 4.65 11.48 21.76
N ALA A 604 3.83 12.34 22.35
CA ALA A 604 2.80 13.11 21.65
C ALA A 604 3.37 14.14 20.65
N LEU A 605 4.66 14.45 20.71
CA LEU A 605 5.30 15.34 19.73
C LEU A 605 5.51 14.65 18.37
N PHE A 606 5.73 13.33 18.36
CA PHE A 606 6.07 12.62 17.10
C PHE A 606 5.01 12.68 16.02
N PRO A 607 3.70 12.49 16.31
CA PRO A 607 2.67 12.64 15.30
C PRO A 607 2.56 14.06 14.73
N LEU A 608 3.08 15.08 15.42
CA LEU A 608 3.07 16.48 14.97
C LEU A 608 4.29 16.84 14.11
N MET A 609 5.34 16.00 14.12
CA MET A 609 6.55 16.24 13.33
C MET A 609 6.33 15.87 11.86
N PRO A 610 7.13 16.38 10.89
CA PRO A 610 7.04 15.97 9.49
C PRO A 610 7.12 14.45 9.33
N VAL A 611 6.57 13.89 8.25
CA VAL A 611 6.69 12.45 7.95
C VAL A 611 8.16 12.08 7.75
N VAL A 612 8.53 10.87 8.16
CA VAL A 612 9.88 10.31 7.98
C VAL A 612 10.30 10.37 6.50
N GLY A 613 11.58 10.66 6.25
CA GLY A 613 12.14 10.80 4.90
C GLY A 613 12.12 12.24 4.36
N ARG A 614 11.19 13.11 4.80
CA ARG A 614 11.10 14.49 4.29
C ARG A 614 12.30 15.35 4.65
N SER A 615 12.87 15.16 5.83
CA SER A 615 14.04 15.93 6.31
C SER A 615 15.04 15.01 7.01
N PRO A 616 15.88 14.26 6.26
CA PRO A 616 16.89 13.38 6.85
C PRO A 616 17.92 14.19 7.66
N ASN A 617 18.23 13.67 8.85
CA ASN A 617 19.23 14.29 9.73
C ASN A 617 19.88 13.20 10.60
N ILE A 618 21.06 12.78 10.19
CA ILE A 618 21.83 11.71 10.85
C ILE A 618 22.27 12.08 12.27
N THR A 619 22.31 13.36 12.62
CA THR A 619 22.61 13.79 13.98
C THR A 619 21.59 13.26 15.00
N PHE A 620 20.29 13.22 14.62
CA PHE A 620 19.26 12.63 15.47
C PHE A 620 19.46 11.12 15.65
N VAL A 621 19.88 10.40 14.60
CA VAL A 621 20.16 8.97 14.66
C VAL A 621 21.32 8.69 15.62
N THR A 622 22.40 9.47 15.48
CA THR A 622 23.57 9.38 16.37
C THR A 622 23.19 9.70 17.82
N GLY A 623 22.42 10.77 18.03
CA GLY A 623 21.92 11.16 19.36
C GLY A 623 21.02 10.09 19.98
N ALA A 624 20.13 9.46 19.21
CA ALA A 624 19.26 8.38 19.69
C ALA A 624 20.07 7.17 20.15
N GLY A 625 21.07 6.75 19.40
CA GLY A 625 21.93 5.63 19.79
C GLY A 625 22.76 5.92 21.04
N LEU A 626 23.36 7.12 21.15
CA LEU A 626 24.09 7.53 22.36
C LEU A 626 23.17 7.59 23.58
N LEU A 627 21.98 8.17 23.44
CA LEU A 627 20.98 8.23 24.51
C LEU A 627 20.54 6.83 24.93
N THR A 628 20.38 5.90 23.99
CA THR A 628 20.06 4.49 24.28
C THR A 628 21.14 3.84 25.15
N ILE A 629 22.44 4.07 24.86
CA ILE A 629 23.55 3.55 25.63
C ILE A 629 23.52 4.13 27.07
N ILE A 630 23.30 5.45 27.20
CA ILE A 630 23.20 6.12 28.50
C ILE A 630 22.04 5.55 29.31
N CYS A 631 20.84 5.42 28.71
CA CYS A 631 19.67 4.85 29.37
C CYS A 631 19.93 3.39 29.81
N THR A 632 20.61 2.60 28.98
CA THR A 632 21.00 1.23 29.32
C THR A 632 21.93 1.18 30.54
N PHE A 633 22.93 2.06 30.58
CA PHE A 633 23.86 2.16 31.72
C PHE A 633 23.12 2.55 33.01
N VAL A 634 22.26 3.58 32.96
CA VAL A 634 21.45 4.01 34.11
C VAL A 634 20.52 2.88 34.57
N PHE A 635 19.88 2.17 33.66
CA PHE A 635 19.01 1.05 33.98
C PHE A 635 19.75 -0.11 34.63
N CYS A 636 20.92 -0.50 34.09
CA CYS A 636 21.76 -1.55 34.65
C CYS A 636 22.29 -1.21 36.04
N THR A 637 22.58 0.05 36.33
CA THR A 637 23.02 0.51 37.65
C THR A 637 21.87 0.57 38.65
N SER A 638 20.68 1.00 38.22
CA SER A 638 19.48 1.12 39.09
C SER A 638 18.96 -0.22 39.59
N ILE A 639 19.03 -1.28 38.78
CA ILE A 639 18.53 -2.63 39.14
C ILE A 639 19.47 -3.36 40.12
N LYS A 640 20.52 -2.74 40.65
CA LYS A 640 21.47 -3.37 41.59
C LYS A 640 21.97 -4.75 41.12
N MET A 641 22.21 -4.92 39.82
CA MET A 641 22.86 -6.13 39.25
C MET A 641 24.27 -6.34 39.82
N ALA A 642 24.77 -5.38 40.62
CA ALA A 642 26.14 -5.34 41.10
C ALA A 642 26.43 -6.27 42.30
N LYS A 643 25.43 -6.90 42.95
CA LYS A 643 25.66 -7.69 44.17
C LYS A 643 25.76 -9.20 44.00
N GLN A 644 25.43 -9.78 42.80
CA GLN A 644 25.61 -11.20 42.57
C GLN A 644 26.94 -11.47 41.82
N GLN A 645 27.96 -11.92 42.51
CA GLN A 645 29.28 -12.31 41.98
C GLN A 645 29.28 -13.71 41.31
N THR A 646 28.17 -14.29 40.98
CA THR A 646 28.09 -15.60 40.31
C THR A 646 28.56 -15.49 38.85
N PHE A 647 29.16 -16.57 38.34
CA PHE A 647 29.59 -16.69 36.92
C PHE A 647 28.46 -16.34 35.94
N GLU A 648 27.23 -16.78 36.19
CA GLU A 648 26.04 -16.46 35.41
C GLU A 648 25.74 -14.95 35.38
N ALA A 649 25.94 -14.23 36.50
CA ALA A 649 25.73 -12.79 36.53
C ALA A 649 26.77 -12.03 35.70
N LYS A 650 28.01 -12.53 35.62
CA LYS A 650 29.08 -11.96 34.77
C LYS A 650 28.77 -12.16 33.29
N VAL A 651 28.34 -13.37 32.89
CA VAL A 651 27.94 -13.68 31.49
C VAL A 651 26.76 -12.82 31.08
N LYS A 652 25.72 -12.69 31.92
CA LYS A 652 24.54 -11.85 31.64
C LYS A 652 24.91 -10.37 31.47
N LYS A 653 25.86 -9.83 32.25
CA LYS A 653 26.35 -8.44 32.10
C LYS A 653 27.14 -8.26 30.80
N SER A 654 27.88 -9.27 30.37
CA SER A 654 28.64 -9.25 29.12
C SER A 654 27.74 -9.10 27.88
N ILE A 655 26.53 -9.68 27.92
CA ILE A 655 25.55 -9.57 26.81
C ILE A 655 25.13 -8.11 26.58
N TYR A 656 24.82 -7.35 27.63
CA TYR A 656 24.42 -5.92 27.46
C TYR A 656 25.56 -5.06 27.00
N VAL A 657 26.80 -5.36 27.44
CA VAL A 657 28.00 -4.66 26.93
C VAL A 657 28.18 -4.97 25.44
N ALA A 658 28.05 -6.23 25.03
CA ALA A 658 28.12 -6.63 23.63
C ALA A 658 27.03 -5.95 22.79
N GLN A 659 25.79 -5.90 23.26
CA GLN A 659 24.68 -5.20 22.57
C GLN A 659 24.92 -3.69 22.48
N SER A 660 25.51 -3.06 23.52
CA SER A 660 25.90 -1.65 23.48
C SER A 660 27.00 -1.41 22.46
N LEU A 661 27.97 -2.31 22.32
CA LEU A 661 29.01 -2.23 21.27
C LEU A 661 28.42 -2.40 19.86
N ILE A 662 27.41 -3.28 19.70
CA ILE A 662 26.68 -3.43 18.43
C ILE A 662 25.95 -2.12 18.07
N ILE A 663 25.36 -1.42 19.04
CA ILE A 663 24.76 -0.10 18.81
C ILE A 663 25.82 0.92 18.35
N VAL A 664 27.00 0.96 18.98
CA VAL A 664 28.11 1.83 18.53
C VAL A 664 28.52 1.50 17.10
N LEU A 665 28.62 0.21 16.79
CA LEU A 665 28.93 -0.26 15.42
C LEU A 665 27.84 0.15 14.42
N SER A 666 26.56 0.05 14.79
CA SER A 666 25.44 0.52 13.95
C SER A 666 25.55 2.02 13.67
N LEU A 667 25.87 2.84 14.66
CA LEU A 667 26.08 4.28 14.48
C LEU A 667 27.26 4.58 13.55
N TYR A 668 28.37 3.84 13.68
CA TYR A 668 29.50 3.96 12.78
C TYR A 668 29.10 3.63 11.33
N ILE A 669 28.39 2.54 11.10
CA ILE A 669 27.92 2.11 9.77
C ILE A 669 26.96 3.15 9.15
N VAL A 670 26.00 3.66 9.91
CA VAL A 670 25.07 4.70 9.40
C VAL A 670 25.83 5.94 8.96
N ASN A 671 26.75 6.44 9.78
CA ASN A 671 27.51 7.65 9.47
C ASN A 671 28.46 7.45 8.26
N THR A 672 29.16 6.31 8.20
CA THR A 672 30.08 6.01 7.08
C THR A 672 29.33 5.74 5.78
N THR A 673 28.19 5.05 5.82
CA THR A 673 27.36 4.81 4.64
C THR A 673 26.80 6.13 4.11
N HIS A 674 26.20 6.95 4.99
CA HIS A 674 25.69 8.26 4.61
C HIS A 674 26.77 9.15 3.98
N SER A 675 27.97 9.21 4.58
CA SER A 675 29.10 9.95 4.02
C SER A 675 29.53 9.39 2.66
N SER A 676 29.61 8.06 2.50
CA SER A 676 30.00 7.42 1.25
C SER A 676 29.02 7.75 0.12
N LEU A 677 27.71 7.70 0.41
CA LEU A 677 26.66 8.06 -0.57
C LEU A 677 26.68 9.56 -0.90
N ALA A 678 26.89 10.42 0.10
CA ALA A 678 27.01 11.87 -0.12
C ALA A 678 28.20 12.23 -1.02
N PHE A 679 29.33 11.49 -0.91
CA PHE A 679 30.51 11.63 -1.77
C PHE A 679 30.43 10.80 -3.07
N LYS A 680 29.29 10.15 -3.35
CA LYS A 680 29.04 9.33 -4.57
C LYS A 680 30.02 8.15 -4.74
N HIS A 681 30.49 7.57 -3.63
CA HIS A 681 31.35 6.39 -3.64
C HIS A 681 30.57 5.06 -3.61
N GLY A 682 29.22 5.12 -3.60
CA GLY A 682 28.36 3.94 -3.50
C GLY A 682 28.32 3.33 -2.10
N LEU A 683 27.68 2.16 -1.97
CA LEU A 683 27.58 1.43 -0.71
C LEU A 683 28.86 0.58 -0.47
N PRO A 684 29.65 0.83 0.59
CA PRO A 684 30.80 -0.01 0.90
C PRO A 684 30.38 -1.43 1.25
N LEU A 685 30.95 -2.43 0.58
CA LEU A 685 30.63 -3.86 0.79
C LEU A 685 30.78 -4.29 2.26
N ILE A 686 31.78 -3.79 2.96
CA ILE A 686 32.00 -4.07 4.39
C ILE A 686 30.82 -3.57 5.22
N ASN A 687 30.33 -2.37 4.96
CA ASN A 687 29.17 -1.81 5.67
C ASN A 687 27.93 -2.66 5.43
N GLN A 688 27.72 -3.10 4.19
CA GLN A 688 26.63 -3.98 3.81
C GLN A 688 26.67 -5.30 4.58
N ILE A 689 27.81 -6.01 4.57
CA ILE A 689 27.98 -7.28 5.29
C ILE A 689 27.72 -7.11 6.79
N ILE A 690 28.25 -6.05 7.39
CA ILE A 690 28.05 -5.77 8.82
C ILE A 690 26.58 -5.48 9.11
N SER A 691 25.88 -4.73 8.28
CA SER A 691 24.45 -4.43 8.44
C SER A 691 23.60 -5.70 8.45
N TRP A 692 23.81 -6.61 7.50
CA TRP A 692 23.12 -7.91 7.47
C TRP A 692 23.48 -8.78 8.67
N THR A 693 24.72 -8.75 9.14
CA THR A 693 25.16 -9.47 10.35
C THR A 693 24.50 -8.92 11.61
N ILE A 694 24.36 -7.59 11.74
CA ILE A 694 23.65 -6.95 12.85
C ILE A 694 22.17 -7.34 12.82
N LEU A 695 21.53 -7.34 11.65
CA LEU A 695 20.14 -7.77 11.50
C LEU A 695 19.95 -9.22 11.98
N ALA A 696 20.79 -10.15 11.53
CA ALA A 696 20.74 -11.55 11.94
C ALA A 696 21.01 -11.71 13.45
N SER A 697 22.00 -11.02 13.99
CA SER A 697 22.34 -11.07 15.42
C SER A 697 21.24 -10.52 16.31
N SER A 698 20.49 -9.51 15.84
CA SER A 698 19.38 -8.91 16.59
C SER A 698 18.26 -9.90 16.90
N LEU A 699 18.08 -10.92 16.06
CA LEU A 699 17.09 -11.98 16.24
C LEU A 699 17.61 -13.07 17.21
N LEU A 700 18.93 -13.32 17.25
CA LEU A 700 19.53 -14.42 17.99
C LEU A 700 19.95 -14.05 19.42
N ILE A 701 20.51 -12.85 19.63
CA ILE A 701 21.04 -12.45 20.95
C ILE A 701 19.98 -12.47 22.06
N PRO A 702 18.74 -12.01 21.85
CA PRO A 702 17.70 -12.09 22.88
C PRO A 702 17.42 -13.51 23.36
N LEU A 703 17.61 -14.53 22.54
CA LEU A 703 17.37 -15.94 22.91
C LEU A 703 18.32 -16.41 24.03
N ILE A 704 19.53 -15.87 24.07
CA ILE A 704 20.59 -16.22 25.02
C ILE A 704 20.48 -15.39 26.32
N SER A 705 19.69 -14.32 26.32
CA SER A 705 19.56 -13.38 27.42
C SER A 705 18.80 -13.98 28.63
N SER A 706 18.80 -13.27 29.76
CA SER A 706 18.10 -13.68 31.01
C SER A 706 16.59 -13.88 30.80
N THR A 707 15.97 -14.78 31.57
CA THR A 707 14.52 -15.03 31.57
C THR A 707 13.73 -14.05 32.44
N PHE A 708 14.40 -13.28 33.31
CA PHE A 708 13.73 -12.25 34.11
C PHE A 708 13.14 -11.15 33.22
N ILE A 709 11.89 -10.76 33.51
CA ILE A 709 11.06 -9.89 32.65
C ILE A 709 11.82 -8.64 32.19
N PHE A 710 12.29 -7.79 33.12
CA PHE A 710 12.96 -6.55 32.75
C PHE A 710 14.28 -6.75 32.02
N GLN A 711 15.03 -7.77 32.41
CA GLN A 711 16.31 -8.06 31.79
C GLN A 711 16.13 -8.56 30.36
N ARG A 712 15.13 -9.41 30.14
CA ARG A 712 14.78 -9.93 28.82
C ARG A 712 14.27 -8.82 27.90
N LEU A 713 13.37 -7.98 28.41
CA LEU A 713 12.84 -6.83 27.66
C LEU A 713 13.96 -5.87 27.25
N LEU A 714 14.89 -5.58 28.14
CA LEU A 714 16.04 -4.73 27.81
C LEU A 714 16.89 -5.32 26.70
N SER A 715 17.17 -6.64 26.75
CA SER A 715 17.95 -7.31 25.69
C SER A 715 17.23 -7.30 24.35
N ILE A 716 15.89 -7.55 24.33
CA ILE A 716 15.07 -7.46 23.12
C ILE A 716 15.12 -6.03 22.56
N TYR A 717 14.90 -5.04 23.41
CA TYR A 717 14.93 -3.64 23.02
C TYR A 717 16.29 -3.22 22.41
N LEU A 718 17.42 -3.57 23.04
CA LEU A 718 18.76 -3.20 22.54
C LEU A 718 19.04 -3.87 21.18
N SER A 719 18.64 -5.13 21.03
CA SER A 719 18.76 -5.83 19.75
C SER A 719 17.91 -5.19 18.64
N LEU A 720 16.67 -4.85 18.92
CA LEU A 720 15.79 -4.18 17.96
C LEU A 720 16.27 -2.76 17.66
N MET A 721 16.78 -2.04 18.66
CA MET A 721 17.30 -0.69 18.47
C MET A 721 18.52 -0.66 17.55
N SER A 722 19.43 -1.64 17.67
CA SER A 722 20.62 -1.70 16.80
C SER A 722 20.27 -1.79 15.32
N THR A 723 19.25 -2.55 14.96
CA THR A 723 18.73 -2.65 13.58
C THR A 723 17.88 -1.43 13.19
N TYR A 724 17.08 -0.91 14.11
CA TYR A 724 16.26 0.28 13.83
C TYR A 724 17.11 1.49 13.49
N LEU A 725 18.27 1.66 14.12
CA LEU A 725 19.22 2.71 13.79
C LEU A 725 19.73 2.61 12.35
N LEU A 726 19.99 1.39 11.84
CA LEU A 726 20.41 1.16 10.45
C LEU A 726 19.31 1.51 9.43
N PHE A 727 18.05 1.48 9.85
CA PHE A 727 16.90 1.87 9.03
C PHE A 727 16.49 3.34 9.20
N SER A 728 17.10 4.06 10.12
CA SER A 728 16.68 5.41 10.48
C SER A 728 17.45 6.46 9.70
N THR A 729 16.74 7.48 9.24
CA THR A 729 17.30 8.63 8.52
C THR A 729 17.19 9.93 9.29
N GLY A 730 16.43 9.97 10.41
CA GLY A 730 16.22 11.20 11.16
C GLY A 730 15.67 11.00 12.58
N TYR A 731 14.76 11.87 12.96
CA TYR A 731 14.21 11.95 14.33
C TYR A 731 13.45 10.69 14.77
N GLU A 732 12.97 9.89 13.85
CA GLU A 732 12.28 8.63 14.12
C GLU A 732 13.13 7.64 14.92
N ALA A 733 14.45 7.77 14.86
CA ALA A 733 15.37 6.97 15.66
C ALA A 733 15.14 7.07 17.19
N LEU A 734 14.62 8.22 17.66
CA LEU A 734 14.26 8.42 19.07
C LEU A 734 12.97 7.72 19.49
N PHE A 735 12.07 7.43 18.55
CA PHE A 735 10.74 6.91 18.83
C PHE A 735 10.75 5.55 19.57
N PRO A 736 11.48 4.50 19.14
CA PRO A 736 11.51 3.23 19.87
C PRO A 736 12.08 3.35 21.28
N LEU A 737 13.04 4.26 21.49
CA LEU A 737 13.59 4.54 22.81
C LEU A 737 12.52 5.06 23.75
N LEU A 738 11.81 6.10 23.36
CA LEU A 738 10.76 6.75 24.15
C LEU A 738 9.55 5.83 24.36
N LEU A 739 9.16 5.09 23.34
CA LEU A 739 8.11 4.08 23.43
C LEU A 739 8.50 2.96 24.41
N SER A 740 9.74 2.51 24.38
CA SER A 740 10.23 1.51 25.35
C SER A 740 10.24 2.06 26.77
N CYS A 741 10.70 3.29 26.99
CA CYS A 741 10.65 3.93 28.32
C CYS A 741 9.20 4.03 28.82
N LEU A 742 8.26 4.45 27.97
CA LEU A 742 6.83 4.53 28.32
C LEU A 742 6.28 3.14 28.67
N THR A 743 6.60 2.09 27.91
CA THR A 743 6.13 0.73 28.16
C THR A 743 6.72 0.15 29.46
N PHE A 744 7.97 0.42 29.80
CA PHE A 744 8.56 0.03 31.09
C PHE A 744 7.84 0.71 32.28
N VAL A 745 7.51 2.00 32.14
CA VAL A 745 6.73 2.72 33.15
C VAL A 745 5.31 2.16 33.23
N TRP A 746 4.67 1.85 32.09
CA TRP A 746 3.35 1.22 32.06
C TRP A 746 3.31 -0.11 32.83
N ILE A 747 4.25 -1.01 32.57
CA ILE A 747 4.34 -2.31 33.25
C ILE A 747 4.48 -2.09 34.78
N SER A 748 5.30 -1.12 35.19
CA SER A 748 5.52 -0.81 36.59
C SER A 748 4.28 -0.24 37.29
N LEU A 749 3.56 0.69 36.64
CA LEU A 749 2.31 1.26 37.16
C LEU A 749 1.19 0.22 37.22
N GLU A 750 1.09 -0.70 36.27
CA GLU A 750 0.12 -1.80 36.33
C GLU A 750 0.37 -2.74 37.49
N GLN A 751 1.62 -3.01 37.82
CA GLN A 751 1.96 -3.79 39.01
C GLN A 751 1.54 -3.09 40.32
N GLU A 752 1.74 -1.77 40.42
CA GLU A 752 1.27 -0.97 41.56
C GLU A 752 -0.26 -0.99 41.67
N THR A 753 -0.99 -1.01 40.59
CA THR A 753 -2.46 -1.10 40.54
C THR A 753 -2.96 -2.42 41.15
N ILE A 754 -2.27 -3.53 40.87
CA ILE A 754 -2.66 -4.84 41.42
C ILE A 754 -2.41 -4.93 42.93
N GLN A 755 -1.26 -4.44 43.41
CA GLN A 755 -0.94 -4.41 44.81
C GLN A 755 -1.96 -3.59 45.65
N PHE A 756 -2.73 -2.72 44.95
CA PHE A 756 -3.82 -1.98 45.61
C PHE A 756 -5.09 -2.82 45.78
N HIS A 757 -5.36 -3.76 44.88
CA HIS A 757 -6.63 -4.51 44.87
C HIS A 757 -6.53 -5.90 45.53
N ASP A 758 -5.34 -6.48 45.60
CA ASP A 758 -5.15 -7.85 46.12
C ASP A 758 -4.35 -7.85 47.41
N ILE A 759 -4.85 -8.61 48.39
CA ILE A 759 -4.29 -8.70 49.75
C ILE A 759 -3.02 -9.57 49.79
N SER A 760 -2.73 -10.29 48.70
CA SER A 760 -1.59 -11.20 48.62
C SER A 760 -0.33 -10.46 48.14
N PRO A 761 0.88 -10.72 48.73
CA PRO A 761 2.11 -10.08 48.27
C PRO A 761 2.50 -10.63 46.90
N VAL A 762 2.34 -9.79 45.87
CA VAL A 762 2.81 -10.13 44.52
C VAL A 762 4.33 -9.96 44.47
N PRO A 763 5.10 -10.91 43.91
CA PRO A 763 6.55 -10.76 43.79
C PRO A 763 6.91 -9.47 43.03
N LYS A 764 8.02 -8.84 43.42
CA LYS A 764 8.50 -7.66 42.69
C LYS A 764 8.81 -8.03 41.22
N LEU A 765 8.47 -7.17 40.28
CA LEU A 765 8.64 -7.39 38.84
C LEU A 765 10.09 -7.71 38.44
N SER A 766 11.07 -7.21 39.21
CA SER A 766 12.48 -7.54 39.03
C SER A 766 12.84 -9.02 39.35
N GLN A 767 11.94 -9.74 40.01
CA GLN A 767 12.11 -11.15 40.42
C GLN A 767 11.18 -12.09 39.64
N MET A 768 10.30 -11.54 38.81
CA MET A 768 9.39 -12.36 37.97
C MET A 768 10.11 -12.91 36.75
N ASP A 769 9.88 -14.20 36.49
CA ASP A 769 10.45 -14.95 35.37
C ASP A 769 9.34 -15.25 34.37
N PHE A 770 9.59 -15.06 33.09
CA PHE A 770 8.69 -15.50 32.00
C PHE A 770 8.48 -17.02 31.96
N ALA A 771 9.42 -17.81 32.53
CA ALA A 771 9.29 -19.26 32.66
C ALA A 771 8.22 -19.67 33.71
N GLN A 772 7.79 -18.74 34.54
CA GLN A 772 6.74 -18.99 35.53
C GLN A 772 5.40 -19.13 34.81
N LYS A 773 4.88 -20.38 34.73
CA LYS A 773 3.58 -20.64 34.12
C LYS A 773 2.50 -19.87 34.88
N VAL A 774 1.78 -19.01 34.17
CA VAL A 774 0.52 -18.46 34.71
C VAL A 774 -0.42 -19.64 34.91
N ASP A 775 -0.94 -19.80 36.13
CA ASP A 775 -1.91 -20.85 36.42
C ASP A 775 -3.22 -20.55 35.67
N THR A 776 -3.38 -21.21 34.51
CA THR A 776 -4.55 -21.03 33.64
C THR A 776 -5.84 -21.67 34.20
N THR A 777 -5.74 -22.41 35.31
CA THR A 777 -6.89 -23.07 35.96
C THR A 777 -7.75 -22.08 36.77
N GLN A 778 -7.17 -20.96 37.20
CA GLN A 778 -7.89 -19.91 37.90
C GLN A 778 -8.27 -18.78 36.92
N ILE A 779 -9.40 -18.91 36.25
CA ILE A 779 -9.93 -17.84 35.39
C ILE A 779 -10.42 -16.69 36.29
N ARG A 780 -9.61 -15.65 36.40
CA ARG A 780 -9.98 -14.40 37.04
C ARG A 780 -11.10 -13.71 36.25
N GLN A 781 -12.11 -13.22 36.93
CA GLN A 781 -13.17 -12.44 36.27
C GLN A 781 -12.64 -11.11 35.75
N LEU A 782 -13.21 -10.66 34.64
CA LEU A 782 -12.88 -9.39 34.01
C LEU A 782 -13.18 -8.21 34.97
N ARG A 783 -12.23 -7.28 34.99
CA ARG A 783 -12.33 -5.97 35.69
C ARG A 783 -12.36 -4.85 34.64
N LEU A 784 -12.83 -3.68 34.99
CA LEU A 784 -12.78 -2.49 34.10
C LEU A 784 -11.35 -2.14 33.68
N ASP A 785 -10.37 -2.38 34.55
CA ASP A 785 -8.96 -2.19 34.23
C ASP A 785 -8.48 -3.07 33.06
N ASP A 786 -9.08 -4.25 32.83
CA ASP A 786 -8.70 -5.11 31.75
C ASP A 786 -9.18 -4.55 30.40
N ILE A 787 -10.31 -3.88 30.38
CA ILE A 787 -10.83 -3.14 29.21
C ILE A 787 -9.90 -1.96 28.92
N ARG A 788 -9.48 -1.19 29.94
CA ARG A 788 -8.51 -0.11 29.78
C ARG A 788 -7.18 -0.60 29.25
N ARG A 789 -6.63 -1.72 29.78
CA ARG A 789 -5.39 -2.34 29.31
C ARG A 789 -5.48 -2.75 27.84
N SER A 790 -6.60 -3.34 27.45
CA SER A 790 -6.86 -3.73 26.06
C SER A 790 -6.92 -2.51 25.15
N TYR A 791 -7.58 -1.45 25.58
CA TYR A 791 -7.66 -0.20 24.84
C TYR A 791 -6.28 0.49 24.70
N PHE A 792 -5.51 0.59 25.78
CA PHE A 792 -4.14 1.12 25.77
C PHE A 792 -3.25 0.31 24.83
N PHE A 793 -3.39 -1.00 24.85
CA PHE A 793 -2.64 -1.89 23.99
C PHE A 793 -2.92 -1.58 22.51
N ILE A 794 -4.19 -1.54 22.10
CA ILE A 794 -4.55 -1.25 20.70
C ILE A 794 -4.08 0.15 20.31
N PHE A 795 -4.28 1.13 21.19
CA PHE A 795 -3.85 2.51 20.93
C PHE A 795 -2.32 2.62 20.75
N PHE A 796 -1.52 1.91 21.56
CA PHE A 796 -0.07 1.88 21.37
C PHE A 796 0.35 1.11 20.13
N ILE A 797 -0.39 0.09 19.70
CA ILE A 797 -0.20 -0.55 18.40
C ILE A 797 -0.42 0.47 17.27
N VAL A 798 -1.52 1.21 17.30
CA VAL A 798 -1.80 2.26 16.31
C VAL A 798 -0.72 3.35 16.35
N THR A 799 -0.28 3.75 17.54
CA THR A 799 0.82 4.73 17.70
C THR A 799 2.15 4.17 17.17
N ALA A 800 2.44 2.89 17.34
CA ALA A 800 3.65 2.25 16.81
C ALA A 800 3.69 2.26 15.28
N PHE A 801 2.54 2.09 14.63
CA PHE A 801 2.46 2.11 13.16
C PHE A 801 2.46 3.51 12.57
N PHE A 802 1.73 4.45 13.16
CA PHE A 802 1.45 5.75 12.55
C PHE A 802 2.17 6.93 13.21
N GLY A 803 2.67 6.78 14.44
CA GLY A 803 3.20 7.87 15.25
C GLY A 803 4.34 8.65 14.58
N THR A 804 5.22 7.99 13.87
CA THR A 804 6.33 8.62 13.11
C THR A 804 6.02 8.83 11.62
N GLY A 805 4.94 8.25 11.11
CA GLY A 805 4.66 8.20 9.68
C GLY A 805 5.55 7.25 8.89
N ASN A 806 6.24 6.30 9.54
CA ASN A 806 7.07 5.28 8.86
C ASN A 806 6.30 4.47 7.80
N ILE A 807 4.99 4.29 7.98
CA ILE A 807 4.16 3.58 7.01
C ILE A 807 4.05 4.34 5.68
N ALA A 808 4.22 5.67 5.72
CA ALA A 808 4.22 6.48 4.50
C ALA A 808 5.43 6.18 3.61
N SER A 809 6.57 5.72 4.17
CA SER A 809 7.75 5.35 3.38
C SER A 809 7.53 4.10 2.54
N ILE A 810 6.69 3.16 2.97
CA ILE A 810 6.27 2.02 2.12
C ILE A 810 5.32 2.49 1.04
N ASN A 811 4.44 3.42 1.39
CA ASN A 811 3.39 3.89 0.51
C ASN A 811 3.91 4.75 -0.66
N SER A 812 4.92 5.54 -0.40
CA SER A 812 5.58 6.41 -1.37
C SER A 812 6.98 5.92 -1.76
N PHE A 813 7.26 4.65 -1.56
CA PHE A 813 8.53 3.97 -1.84
C PHE A 813 9.77 4.86 -1.62
N ASP A 814 10.10 5.15 -0.35
CA ASP A 814 11.33 5.87 0.01
C ASP A 814 12.47 4.88 0.34
N PRO A 815 13.36 4.58 -0.61
CA PRO A 815 14.41 3.58 -0.43
C PRO A 815 15.53 4.04 0.51
N ALA A 816 15.61 5.32 0.87
CA ALA A 816 16.69 5.88 1.71
C ALA A 816 16.82 5.16 3.07
N SER A 817 15.72 4.63 3.60
CA SER A 817 15.73 3.89 4.86
C SER A 817 16.42 2.52 4.80
N VAL A 818 16.70 1.98 3.63
CA VAL A 818 17.35 0.66 3.47
C VAL A 818 18.73 0.71 2.86
N TYR A 819 19.29 1.88 2.60
CA TYR A 819 20.60 2.05 1.94
C TYR A 819 21.79 1.47 2.72
N CYS A 820 21.67 1.20 4.01
CA CYS A 820 22.69 0.45 4.74
C CYS A 820 22.76 -1.04 4.36
N PHE A 821 21.72 -1.57 3.69
CA PHE A 821 21.60 -2.98 3.33
C PHE A 821 21.73 -3.23 1.83
N LEU A 822 21.08 -2.42 1.01
CA LEU A 822 21.15 -2.51 -0.45
C LEU A 822 20.73 -1.18 -1.09
N THR A 823 21.29 -0.91 -2.27
CA THR A 823 21.04 0.29 -3.07
C THR A 823 20.51 -0.04 -4.47
N VAL A 824 20.80 -1.25 -4.97
CA VAL A 824 20.25 -1.75 -6.24
C VAL A 824 18.76 -2.07 -6.05
N PHE A 825 17.92 -1.63 -6.99
CA PHE A 825 16.49 -1.81 -6.92
C PHE A 825 16.10 -3.29 -6.85
N ASN A 826 15.49 -3.67 -5.74
CA ASN A 826 14.88 -4.98 -5.54
C ASN A 826 13.63 -4.83 -4.67
N PRO A 827 12.43 -4.73 -5.28
CA PRO A 827 11.21 -4.38 -4.58
C PRO A 827 10.86 -5.35 -3.44
N TYR A 828 11.16 -6.64 -3.59
CA TYR A 828 10.86 -7.64 -2.56
C TYR A 828 11.78 -7.52 -1.35
N ALA A 829 13.09 -7.37 -1.57
CA ALA A 829 14.06 -7.23 -0.49
C ALA A 829 13.91 -5.89 0.23
N MET A 830 13.77 -4.80 -0.53
CA MET A 830 13.55 -3.46 0.03
C MET A 830 12.22 -3.39 0.78
N GLY A 831 11.13 -3.92 0.22
CA GLY A 831 9.83 -3.97 0.88
C GLY A 831 9.85 -4.80 2.18
N ALA A 832 10.56 -5.94 2.20
CA ALA A 832 10.71 -6.75 3.40
C ALA A 832 11.49 -6.02 4.51
N LEU A 833 12.56 -5.29 4.17
CA LEU A 833 13.34 -4.48 5.11
C LEU A 833 12.54 -3.29 5.65
N MET A 834 11.80 -2.58 4.80
CA MET A 834 10.92 -1.49 5.22
C MET A 834 9.80 -2.01 6.14
N MET A 835 9.21 -3.16 5.82
CA MET A 835 8.22 -3.81 6.68
C MET A 835 8.83 -4.16 8.04
N TRP A 836 10.07 -4.67 8.08
CA TRP A 836 10.75 -4.96 9.33
C TRP A 836 10.97 -3.70 10.19
N LYS A 837 11.35 -2.57 9.57
CA LYS A 837 11.44 -1.27 10.26
C LYS A 837 10.14 -0.92 10.99
N ILE A 838 9.00 -1.09 10.32
CA ILE A 838 7.67 -0.78 10.88
C ILE A 838 7.29 -1.76 11.99
N LEU A 839 7.66 -3.04 11.86
CA LEU A 839 7.33 -4.06 12.84
C LEU A 839 8.09 -3.90 14.16
N ILE A 840 9.27 -3.26 14.17
CA ILE A 840 10.07 -3.11 15.40
C ILE A 840 9.31 -2.41 16.55
N PRO A 841 8.72 -1.21 16.40
CA PRO A 841 7.92 -0.59 17.45
C PRO A 841 6.70 -1.44 17.87
N PHE A 842 6.08 -2.14 16.92
CA PHE A 842 4.99 -3.08 17.21
C PHE A 842 5.44 -4.22 18.12
N VAL A 843 6.60 -4.84 17.86
CA VAL A 843 7.17 -5.91 18.70
C VAL A 843 7.43 -5.40 20.13
N ILE A 844 7.89 -4.15 20.29
CA ILE A 844 8.09 -3.54 21.62
C ILE A 844 6.77 -3.51 22.41
N VAL A 845 5.67 -3.07 21.80
CA VAL A 845 4.35 -3.02 22.43
C VAL A 845 3.84 -4.43 22.75
N MET A 846 4.06 -5.39 21.85
CA MET A 846 3.70 -6.80 22.06
C MET A 846 4.42 -7.42 23.26
N CYS A 847 5.73 -7.15 23.42
CA CYS A 847 6.50 -7.59 24.57
C CYS A 847 6.02 -6.95 25.89
N ALA A 848 5.59 -5.68 25.83
CA ALA A 848 5.05 -4.99 26.98
C ALA A 848 3.74 -5.61 27.47
N ILE A 849 2.78 -5.89 26.57
CA ILE A 849 1.49 -6.48 26.96
C ILE A 849 1.65 -7.91 27.48
N GLU A 850 2.57 -8.71 26.93
CA GLU A 850 2.88 -10.03 27.45
C GLU A 850 3.43 -9.94 28.88
N SER A 851 4.30 -8.96 29.16
CA SER A 851 4.81 -8.69 30.49
C SER A 851 3.72 -8.26 31.48
N ILE A 852 2.75 -7.47 31.02
CA ILE A 852 1.58 -7.08 31.79
C ILE A 852 0.68 -8.29 32.06
N GLN A 853 0.45 -9.17 31.11
CA GLN A 853 -0.32 -10.40 31.31
C GLN A 853 0.30 -11.29 32.41
N VAL A 854 1.61 -11.50 32.34
CA VAL A 854 2.34 -12.29 33.36
C VAL A 854 2.26 -11.61 34.72
N SER A 855 2.49 -10.30 34.80
CA SER A 855 2.50 -9.56 36.06
C SER A 855 1.11 -9.42 36.72
N THR A 856 0.05 -9.37 35.90
CA THR A 856 -1.34 -9.17 36.36
C THR A 856 -2.13 -10.48 36.48
N GLN A 857 -1.51 -11.63 36.14
CA GLN A 857 -2.18 -12.94 36.03
C GLN A 857 -3.48 -12.88 35.22
N LEU A 858 -3.52 -12.02 34.20
CA LEU A 858 -4.64 -11.88 33.29
C LEU A 858 -4.67 -13.06 32.32
N SER A 859 -5.84 -13.67 32.17
CA SER A 859 -6.03 -14.72 31.19
C SER A 859 -5.82 -14.17 29.76
N SER A 860 -4.92 -14.79 29.01
CA SER A 860 -4.70 -14.44 27.59
C SER A 860 -5.98 -14.50 26.77
N ASN A 861 -6.89 -15.43 27.10
CA ASN A 861 -8.19 -15.58 26.42
C ASN A 861 -9.12 -14.38 26.64
N SER A 862 -9.14 -13.83 27.85
CA SER A 862 -10.01 -12.68 28.17
C SER A 862 -9.52 -11.41 27.46
N LEU A 863 -8.21 -11.16 27.50
CA LEU A 863 -7.60 -10.03 26.82
C LEU A 863 -7.81 -10.13 25.31
N PHE A 864 -7.55 -11.33 24.74
CA PHE A 864 -7.76 -11.61 23.33
C PHE A 864 -9.19 -11.27 22.86
N LEU A 865 -10.21 -11.73 23.61
CA LEU A 865 -11.60 -11.46 23.21
C LEU A 865 -11.96 -9.97 23.25
N ILE A 866 -11.44 -9.20 24.22
CA ILE A 866 -11.70 -7.76 24.30
C ILE A 866 -10.99 -7.04 23.15
N VAL A 867 -9.72 -7.37 22.88
CA VAL A 867 -8.96 -6.79 21.78
C VAL A 867 -9.63 -7.12 20.45
N LEU A 868 -10.05 -8.37 20.26
CA LEU A 868 -10.79 -8.81 19.06
C LEU A 868 -12.07 -7.97 18.88
N LEU A 869 -12.86 -7.79 19.94
CA LEU A 869 -14.09 -7.01 19.87
C LEU A 869 -13.85 -5.55 19.45
N ILE A 870 -12.86 -4.91 20.05
CA ILE A 870 -12.52 -3.51 19.72
C ILE A 870 -12.01 -3.41 18.27
N SER A 871 -11.12 -4.32 17.87
CA SER A 871 -10.58 -4.33 16.49
C SER A 871 -11.65 -4.64 15.44
N ASP A 872 -12.62 -5.50 15.76
CA ASP A 872 -13.73 -5.83 14.87
C ASP A 872 -14.67 -4.63 14.64
N ILE A 873 -14.93 -3.87 15.71
CA ILE A 873 -15.73 -2.63 15.58
C ILE A 873 -14.98 -1.61 14.72
N MET A 874 -13.67 -1.47 14.89
CA MET A 874 -12.85 -0.61 14.04
C MET A 874 -12.84 -1.10 12.58
N ALA A 875 -12.68 -2.42 12.36
CA ALA A 875 -12.69 -3.02 11.02
C ALA A 875 -14.01 -2.78 10.30
N LEU A 876 -15.15 -2.90 11.01
CA LEU A 876 -16.46 -2.58 10.45
C LEU A 876 -16.59 -1.09 10.09
N HIS A 877 -16.04 -0.19 10.89
CA HIS A 877 -16.00 1.24 10.55
C HIS A 877 -15.15 1.47 9.29
N PHE A 878 -13.97 0.87 9.21
CA PHE A 878 -13.11 0.96 8.02
C PHE A 878 -13.78 0.43 6.75
N PHE A 879 -14.61 -0.62 6.85
CA PHE A 879 -15.34 -1.14 5.70
C PHE A 879 -16.18 -0.07 4.99
N PHE A 880 -16.82 0.83 5.73
CA PHE A 880 -17.59 1.93 5.16
C PHE A 880 -16.73 3.07 4.62
N LEU A 881 -15.46 3.13 5.01
CA LEU A 881 -14.51 4.15 4.57
C LEU A 881 -13.63 3.69 3.41
N VAL A 882 -13.75 2.43 2.95
CA VAL A 882 -12.98 1.91 1.81
C VAL A 882 -13.34 2.69 0.55
N LYS A 883 -12.31 3.15 -0.16
CA LYS A 883 -12.40 3.75 -1.48
C LYS A 883 -11.85 2.79 -2.52
N ASP A 884 -12.44 2.80 -3.70
CA ASP A 884 -11.99 2.00 -4.85
C ASP A 884 -10.89 2.71 -5.66
N SER A 885 -10.55 3.93 -5.28
CA SER A 885 -9.51 4.75 -5.88
C SER A 885 -8.80 5.57 -4.80
N GLY A 886 -7.54 5.87 -4.99
CA GLY A 886 -6.74 6.66 -4.07
C GLY A 886 -5.31 6.17 -3.97
N SER A 887 -4.49 6.80 -3.12
CA SER A 887 -3.12 6.38 -2.86
C SER A 887 -3.06 4.98 -2.23
N TRP A 888 -1.91 4.32 -2.33
CA TRP A 888 -1.67 3.05 -1.63
C TRP A 888 -1.92 3.16 -0.12
N LEU A 889 -1.71 4.33 0.47
CA LEU A 889 -2.04 4.62 1.86
C LEU A 889 -3.56 4.59 2.07
N ASP A 890 -4.32 5.27 1.24
CA ASP A 890 -5.79 5.30 1.33
C ASP A 890 -6.41 3.91 1.18
N ILE A 891 -5.86 3.10 0.27
CA ILE A 891 -6.33 1.76 -0.04
C ILE A 891 -5.76 0.73 0.94
N GLY A 892 -4.42 0.78 1.15
CA GLY A 892 -3.69 -0.24 1.91
C GLY A 892 -3.90 -0.16 3.41
N THR A 893 -3.97 1.04 4.00
CA THR A 893 -4.23 1.19 5.43
C THR A 893 -5.63 0.74 5.81
N ARG A 894 -6.61 0.96 4.94
CA ARG A 894 -8.00 0.57 5.15
C ARG A 894 -8.22 -0.94 5.00
N ALA A 895 -7.53 -1.58 4.05
CA ALA A 895 -7.62 -3.02 3.82
C ALA A 895 -6.67 -3.83 4.74
N LYS A 896 -5.42 -3.38 4.93
CA LYS A 896 -4.37 -4.13 5.65
C LYS A 896 -4.53 -4.11 7.17
N PHE A 897 -5.08 -3.05 7.76
CA PHE A 897 -5.18 -2.98 9.21
C PHE A 897 -6.17 -3.99 9.77
N GLY A 898 -7.29 -4.20 9.09
CA GLY A 898 -8.20 -5.30 9.40
C GLY A 898 -7.47 -6.65 9.44
N SER A 899 -6.61 -6.93 8.45
CA SER A 899 -5.86 -8.19 8.36
C SER A 899 -4.71 -8.32 9.37
N SER A 900 -4.00 -7.23 9.69
CA SER A 900 -2.86 -7.28 10.64
C SER A 900 -3.31 -7.49 12.09
N LEU A 901 -4.40 -6.86 12.51
CA LEU A 901 -5.05 -7.14 13.79
C LEU A 901 -5.62 -8.56 13.83
N LEU A 902 -6.09 -9.08 12.69
CA LEU A 902 -6.63 -10.43 12.54
C LEU A 902 -5.55 -11.51 12.67
N THR A 903 -4.40 -11.34 12.01
CA THR A 903 -3.27 -12.27 12.15
C THR A 903 -2.74 -12.28 13.57
N TRP A 904 -2.72 -11.15 14.26
CA TRP A 904 -2.35 -11.09 15.66
C TRP A 904 -3.40 -11.76 16.56
N SER A 905 -4.68 -11.51 16.37
CA SER A 905 -5.74 -12.19 17.11
C SER A 905 -5.69 -13.71 16.91
N GLY A 906 -5.35 -14.13 15.68
CA GLY A 906 -5.09 -15.51 15.32
C GLY A 906 -3.95 -16.14 16.11
N SER A 907 -2.84 -15.43 16.27
CA SER A 907 -1.65 -15.92 16.99
C SER A 907 -1.87 -16.11 18.48
N GLN A 908 -2.70 -15.28 19.12
CA GLN A 908 -3.04 -15.41 20.55
C GLN A 908 -3.96 -16.62 20.83
N GLY A 909 -4.89 -16.93 19.92
CA GLY A 909 -5.76 -18.08 20.07
C GLY A 909 -5.04 -19.43 19.95
N SER A 910 -3.95 -19.50 19.20
CA SER A 910 -3.18 -20.72 19.01
C SER A 910 -2.29 -21.12 20.19
N LYS A 911 -2.11 -20.26 21.21
CA LYS A 911 -1.30 -20.53 22.41
C LYS A 911 -1.84 -21.70 23.28
N HIS A 912 -3.00 -22.24 23.00
CA HIS A 912 -3.57 -23.42 23.68
C HIS A 912 -3.39 -24.74 22.95
N PHE A 913 -2.81 -24.76 21.75
CA PHE A 913 -2.32 -25.98 21.11
C PHE A 913 -0.83 -26.11 21.38
N GLU A 914 -0.38 -27.32 21.69
CA GLU A 914 1.02 -27.64 21.98
C GLU A 914 1.96 -26.92 20.98
N PRO A 915 3.04 -26.37 21.49
CA PRO A 915 3.42 -25.00 21.08
C PRO A 915 4.43 -24.92 20.00
N ASP A 916 4.39 -25.64 18.98
CA ASP A 916 5.62 -25.69 18.22
C ASP A 916 5.57 -25.03 16.84
N TYR A 917 4.68 -24.20 16.41
CA TYR A 917 4.95 -23.51 15.13
C TYR A 917 4.21 -22.17 14.92
N PHE A 918 4.95 -21.16 14.75
CA PHE A 918 5.08 -19.98 13.90
C PHE A 918 4.95 -18.58 14.51
N VAL A 919 4.07 -18.24 15.41
CA VAL A 919 4.10 -16.91 16.06
C VAL A 919 4.19 -17.03 17.58
N GLY A 920 3.58 -18.02 18.16
CA GLY A 920 3.79 -18.41 19.54
C GLY A 920 5.21 -18.92 19.79
N SER A 921 5.86 -19.54 18.80
CA SER A 921 7.23 -20.02 18.89
C SER A 921 8.25 -18.88 18.82
N CYS A 922 8.05 -17.84 18.01
CA CYS A 922 8.87 -16.64 18.08
C CYS A 922 8.79 -15.97 19.45
N GLN A 923 7.59 -15.80 20.00
CA GLN A 923 7.42 -15.19 21.33
C GLN A 923 7.96 -16.10 22.45
N ARG A 924 7.76 -17.43 22.40
CA ARG A 924 8.31 -18.37 23.36
C ARG A 924 9.81 -18.62 23.16
N SER A 925 10.30 -18.63 21.92
CA SER A 925 11.74 -18.72 21.63
C SER A 925 12.46 -17.45 22.09
N PHE A 926 11.87 -16.26 21.95
CA PHE A 926 12.41 -15.04 22.51
C PHE A 926 12.32 -14.96 24.04
N LEU A 927 11.35 -15.64 24.66
CA LEU A 927 11.05 -15.51 26.08
C LEU A 927 11.44 -16.71 26.95
N ASN A 928 11.60 -17.94 26.40
CA ASN A 928 11.99 -19.14 27.14
C ASN A 928 13.28 -19.76 26.55
N PRO A 929 14.40 -19.77 27.27
CA PRO A 929 15.53 -20.61 26.89
C PRO A 929 15.18 -22.06 27.20
N CYS A 930 15.45 -22.98 26.29
CA CYS A 930 15.33 -24.42 26.48
C CYS A 930 15.96 -24.86 27.79
N LYS A 931 15.15 -25.27 28.77
CA LYS A 931 15.51 -26.30 29.72
C LYS A 931 15.10 -27.63 29.09
N SER A 932 15.85 -28.13 28.14
CA SER A 932 15.83 -29.53 27.77
C SER A 932 16.88 -30.24 28.62
N HIS A 933 16.45 -31.21 29.38
CA HIS A 933 17.32 -32.22 29.95
C HIS A 933 18.23 -32.77 28.85
N LEU A 934 19.52 -32.57 29.01
CA LEU A 934 20.55 -33.32 28.32
C LEU A 934 20.42 -34.78 28.76
N LEU A 935 19.81 -35.61 27.97
CA LEU A 935 20.09 -37.03 27.87
C LEU A 935 20.17 -37.35 26.35
N ILE A 936 21.43 -37.40 25.93
CA ILE A 936 22.02 -38.23 24.87
C ILE A 936 21.13 -38.55 23.66
N HIS A 937 21.21 -37.71 22.62
CA HIS A 937 21.52 -38.16 21.27
C HIS A 937 21.96 -36.92 20.46
N ARG A 938 23.24 -36.84 20.10
CA ARG A 938 23.79 -35.90 19.14
C ARG A 938 23.24 -36.26 17.73
N PRO A 939 22.52 -35.38 17.07
CA PRO A 939 22.61 -35.27 15.62
C PRO A 939 23.67 -34.22 15.30
N ASN A 940 24.52 -34.55 14.35
CA ASN A 940 25.63 -33.74 13.90
C ASN A 940 25.16 -32.40 13.37
N LEU A 941 25.90 -31.35 13.73
CA LEU A 941 25.74 -29.97 13.22
C LEU A 941 25.92 -29.88 11.68
N SER A 942 26.36 -30.94 11.03
CA SER A 942 26.51 -31.09 9.59
C SER A 942 25.18 -31.22 8.83
N ASP A 943 24.13 -31.77 9.47
CA ASP A 943 22.88 -32.04 8.75
C ASP A 943 21.93 -30.81 8.66
N THR A 944 22.03 -29.91 9.62
CA THR A 944 21.22 -28.67 9.60
C THR A 944 21.81 -27.62 8.65
N LEU A 945 23.11 -27.57 8.50
CA LEU A 945 23.80 -26.74 7.50
C LEU A 945 23.64 -27.31 6.09
N CYS A 946 23.56 -28.63 5.93
CA CYS A 946 23.30 -29.26 4.62
C CYS A 946 21.88 -29.00 4.09
N TYR A 947 20.89 -28.80 4.98
CA TYR A 947 19.52 -28.48 4.53
C TYR A 947 19.40 -27.01 4.05
N LEU A 948 20.11 -26.08 4.67
CA LEU A 948 20.15 -24.69 4.23
C LEU A 948 21.00 -24.49 2.95
N PHE A 949 22.04 -25.30 2.74
CA PHE A 949 22.84 -25.27 1.51
C PHE A 949 22.20 -26.08 0.36
N LYS A 950 21.36 -27.06 0.60
CA LYS A 950 20.64 -27.79 -0.47
C LYS A 950 19.50 -27.00 -1.11
N VAL A 951 18.93 -26.00 -0.44
CA VAL A 951 17.94 -25.10 -1.03
C VAL A 951 18.58 -24.06 -1.95
N SER A 952 19.88 -23.75 -1.74
CA SER A 952 20.63 -22.80 -2.58
C SER A 952 21.24 -23.42 -3.85
N HIS A 953 21.26 -24.73 -4.01
CA HIS A 953 21.93 -25.41 -5.16
C HIS A 953 20.99 -26.14 -6.12
N SER A 954 19.68 -25.93 -6.02
CA SER A 954 18.67 -26.55 -6.90
C SER A 954 18.22 -25.68 -8.08
N MET A 955 18.92 -24.59 -8.39
CA MET A 955 18.75 -23.88 -9.67
C MET A 955 19.97 -24.10 -10.55
N LYS A 956 19.94 -25.17 -11.33
CA LYS A 956 20.80 -25.32 -12.52
C LYS A 956 20.10 -24.70 -13.74
N PRO A 957 20.82 -23.97 -14.57
CA PRO A 957 20.27 -23.43 -15.81
C PRO A 957 19.99 -24.57 -16.80
N GLN A 958 18.78 -24.61 -17.33
CA GLN A 958 18.48 -25.48 -18.47
C GLN A 958 19.12 -24.91 -19.74
N GLN A 959 19.91 -25.75 -20.35
CA GLN A 959 20.57 -25.55 -21.63
C GLN A 959 19.53 -25.41 -22.76
N THR A 960 19.83 -24.48 -23.65
CA THR A 960 19.41 -24.42 -25.06
C THR A 960 19.29 -25.78 -25.69
N LEU A 961 18.16 -26.10 -26.28
CA LEU A 961 18.03 -27.03 -27.38
C LEU A 961 17.26 -26.34 -28.51
N THR A 962 18.02 -26.16 -29.60
CA THR A 962 17.57 -25.83 -30.94
C THR A 962 16.60 -26.87 -31.48
N LEU A 963 15.43 -26.43 -31.92
CA LEU A 963 14.85 -26.73 -33.25
C LEU A 963 13.69 -25.76 -33.47
#